data_37e7272c94659dd0d2a97d39cfb1d1f7
#
_entry.id   37e7272c94659dd0d2a97d39cfb1d1f7
#
_cell.length_a   1.000
_cell.length_b   1.000
_cell.length_c   1.000
_cell.angle_alpha   90.00
_cell.angle_beta   90.00
_cell.angle_gamma   90.00
#
_symmetry.space_group_name_H-M   'P 1'
#
loop_
_entity.id
_entity.type
_entity.pdbx_description
1 polymer ?
#
loop_
_entity_poly.entity_id
_entity_poly.type
_entity_poly.pdbx_seq_one_letter_code
_entity_poly.pdbx_strand_id
1 'polypeptide(L)'
;MSRAEALRRRVGSQFVGRRAQLALFADNLARNPDPEAGPDPADFLFHVRGVGGIGKSTLIAQWQETARRAGARTARIDDTDVQGIDTALAALAAQLAPPTAPFKDFDRALEQYRRERTAPAAPTDLPSLPARVVAHAALGAANTLAPGSAAFTTPETVAQSTDRLIAAVRRRRPAGDTELTTLSRAFVTELARLCDREPAPWVVLFLDTWEITGRHLDGWLRELIDGGYGDLPLEVIVVLAGRDELAERDWARLRPAVVDVALEAFTEQEARDLLAGRGVVAPDAVDAIVRMSLGLPLLLALLAGTDPHSAEDVADAGTDAVDKAVQRFLQWIPEPALRDTVLAAALPPRLDRDLFRHAVDDPAATGWDWLLDQPFVTGRGDAHQYHAVVRASLLQRHRVRSPQAWQDGHTRLARHHAAARAALERSLPLSLLRSDARLRRHLLDETYHLLCTDPAAQLLPALDRLADAAGHSPDSLTAWADTLDLAARDTGDPELLGWAARLRTAVTAPEPGDPVLDALAAPGLPARLRARALAWQGRRLIDRDRDTEALALLDRALLLAPDLLPALLQRGRVHSYLHHHEPALADLDAALDRTPFAAEARAAREHPHRLAAAVADRAADVHPDPDHADAFLFRGAALRVAQRPDEALPAVDAALALEPDNLRALCERGAIHLVAGRFDRALTDFTATLAADPGNVNALAWRGQTHRRTGRFDQAVADLDAAHALDPADAWTLCERGITHRLAGRPEQALADLDAALARKPGYVWA
;
A
#
# COMPACT_ATOMS: atom_id res chain seq x y z
N MET A 1 -7.56 -1.05 41.89
CA MET A 1 -8.44 -1.29 40.72
C MET A 1 -8.51 0.01 39.93
N SER A 2 -8.04 0.02 38.69
CA SER A 2 -8.08 1.22 37.84
C SER A 2 -9.51 1.48 37.36
N ARG A 3 -9.81 2.75 36.95
CA ARG A 3 -11.10 3.08 36.32
C ARG A 3 -11.36 2.22 35.05
N ALA A 4 -10.32 1.89 34.30
CA ALA A 4 -10.38 1.01 33.15
C ALA A 4 -10.70 -0.45 33.52
N GLU A 5 -10.23 -0.93 34.67
CA GLU A 5 -10.61 -2.26 35.22
C GLU A 5 -12.05 -2.31 35.71
N ALA A 6 -12.52 -1.23 36.35
CA ALA A 6 -13.91 -1.13 36.79
C ALA A 6 -14.88 -1.08 35.60
N LEU A 7 -14.51 -0.35 34.54
CA LEU A 7 -15.27 -0.27 33.28
C LEU A 7 -15.31 -1.64 32.59
N ARG A 8 -14.16 -2.32 32.48
CA ARG A 8 -14.06 -3.68 31.88
C ARG A 8 -14.88 -4.70 32.62
N ARG A 9 -14.91 -4.67 33.98
CA ARG A 9 -15.78 -5.53 34.77
C ARG A 9 -17.24 -5.24 34.51
N ARG A 10 -17.63 -3.97 34.39
CA ARG A 10 -19.03 -3.56 34.14
C ARG A 10 -19.49 -3.97 32.74
N VAL A 11 -18.64 -3.84 31.73
CA VAL A 11 -18.90 -4.31 30.36
C VAL A 11 -18.92 -5.83 30.28
N GLY A 12 -18.00 -6.53 30.98
CA GLY A 12 -17.96 -7.99 31.03
C GLY A 12 -19.15 -8.62 31.78
N SER A 13 -19.74 -7.91 32.75
CA SER A 13 -20.93 -8.38 33.48
C SER A 13 -22.24 -8.30 32.67
N GLN A 14 -22.22 -7.64 31.52
CA GLN A 14 -23.39 -7.50 30.59
C GLN A 14 -23.34 -8.48 29.42
N PHE A 15 -22.31 -9.35 29.33
CA PHE A 15 -22.23 -10.35 28.28
C PHE A 15 -23.19 -11.51 28.56
N VAL A 16 -24.12 -11.73 27.65
CA VAL A 16 -25.17 -12.75 27.77
C VAL A 16 -25.06 -13.75 26.64
N GLY A 17 -25.33 -15.02 26.92
CA GLY A 17 -25.32 -16.10 25.90
C GLY A 17 -23.92 -16.61 25.57
N ARG A 18 -23.84 -17.38 24.49
CA ARG A 18 -22.57 -17.91 23.92
C ARG A 18 -21.73 -18.75 24.90
N ARG A 19 -22.36 -19.39 25.91
CA ARG A 19 -21.64 -20.15 26.94
C ARG A 19 -20.80 -21.29 26.38
N ALA A 20 -21.32 -21.98 25.36
CA ALA A 20 -20.60 -23.06 24.68
C ALA A 20 -19.34 -22.55 23.96
N GLN A 21 -19.42 -21.41 23.27
CA GLN A 21 -18.30 -20.82 22.57
C GLN A 21 -17.25 -20.26 23.56
N LEU A 22 -17.69 -19.72 24.70
CA LEU A 22 -16.76 -19.28 25.75
C LEU A 22 -16.04 -20.47 26.40
N ALA A 23 -16.77 -21.55 26.69
CA ALA A 23 -16.19 -22.78 27.24
C ALA A 23 -15.21 -23.43 26.27
N LEU A 24 -15.57 -23.54 24.98
CA LEU A 24 -14.72 -24.10 23.93
C LEU A 24 -13.32 -23.46 23.92
N PHE A 25 -13.24 -22.15 23.95
CA PHE A 25 -11.96 -21.44 23.92
C PHE A 25 -11.22 -21.51 25.27
N ALA A 26 -11.93 -21.45 26.39
CA ALA A 26 -11.33 -21.58 27.71
C ALA A 26 -10.75 -22.99 27.94
N ASP A 27 -11.48 -24.02 27.51
CA ASP A 27 -11.04 -25.41 27.58
C ASP A 27 -9.80 -25.64 26.68
N ASN A 28 -9.76 -25.00 25.51
CA ASN A 28 -8.61 -25.07 24.62
C ASN A 28 -7.34 -24.49 25.25
N LEU A 29 -7.44 -23.36 25.95
CA LEU A 29 -6.30 -22.76 26.65
C LEU A 29 -5.78 -23.63 27.84
N ALA A 30 -6.57 -24.56 28.30
CA ALA A 30 -6.17 -25.50 29.37
C ALA A 30 -5.48 -26.77 28.81
N ARG A 31 -5.52 -27.00 27.48
CA ARG A 31 -4.87 -28.14 26.84
C ARG A 31 -3.37 -27.89 26.63
N ASN A 32 -2.65 -28.98 26.28
CA ASN A 32 -1.24 -28.88 25.92
C ASN A 32 -1.09 -28.47 24.45
N PRO A 33 -0.22 -27.48 24.11
CA PRO A 33 0.07 -27.14 22.72
C PRO A 33 0.79 -28.25 21.96
N ASP A 34 1.56 -29.11 22.65
CA ASP A 34 2.34 -30.18 22.03
C ASP A 34 1.45 -31.40 21.67
N PRO A 35 1.29 -31.69 20.35
CA PRO A 35 0.48 -32.82 19.90
C PRO A 35 1.06 -34.19 20.31
N GLU A 36 2.35 -34.27 20.66
CA GLU A 36 2.97 -35.52 21.13
C GLU A 36 2.80 -35.74 22.65
N ALA A 37 2.43 -34.68 23.39
CA ALA A 37 2.31 -34.73 24.86
C ALA A 37 1.03 -35.41 25.36
N GLY A 38 0.03 -35.68 24.51
CA GLY A 38 -1.23 -36.31 24.90
C GLY A 38 -2.21 -36.53 23.76
N PRO A 39 -3.34 -37.20 24.03
CA PRO A 39 -4.32 -37.57 23.01
C PRO A 39 -5.22 -36.40 22.54
N ASP A 40 -5.23 -35.28 23.23
CA ASP A 40 -6.10 -34.12 22.98
C ASP A 40 -5.29 -32.80 23.00
N PRO A 41 -4.53 -32.52 21.93
CA PRO A 41 -3.73 -31.28 21.83
C PRO A 41 -4.63 -30.05 21.71
N ALA A 42 -4.06 -28.88 21.98
CA ALA A 42 -4.76 -27.64 21.78
C ALA A 42 -4.94 -27.30 20.29
N ASP A 43 -6.10 -26.80 19.95
CA ASP A 43 -6.38 -26.26 18.62
C ASP A 43 -5.70 -24.88 18.48
N PHE A 44 -5.10 -24.61 17.32
CA PHE A 44 -4.36 -23.38 17.09
C PHE A 44 -5.02 -22.41 16.12
N LEU A 45 -6.08 -22.82 15.41
CA LEU A 45 -6.73 -22.00 14.36
C LEU A 45 -8.25 -22.03 14.53
N PHE A 46 -8.83 -20.89 14.90
CA PHE A 46 -10.26 -20.71 15.08
C PHE A 46 -10.82 -19.78 14.02
N HIS A 47 -11.98 -20.12 13.47
CA HIS A 47 -12.73 -19.26 12.56
C HIS A 47 -14.12 -18.98 13.10
N VAL A 48 -14.35 -17.77 13.62
CA VAL A 48 -15.63 -17.29 14.13
C VAL A 48 -16.40 -16.60 13.01
N ARG A 49 -17.51 -17.22 12.56
CA ARG A 49 -18.26 -16.69 11.44
C ARG A 49 -19.72 -16.38 11.77
N GLY A 50 -20.33 -15.50 11.00
CA GLY A 50 -21.76 -15.17 11.11
C GLY A 50 -22.09 -13.77 10.60
N VAL A 51 -23.36 -13.49 10.45
CA VAL A 51 -23.87 -12.23 9.88
C VAL A 51 -23.45 -11.00 10.69
N GLY A 52 -23.54 -9.82 10.05
CA GLY A 52 -23.27 -8.55 10.74
C GLY A 52 -24.20 -8.33 11.93
N GLY A 53 -23.67 -7.88 13.06
CA GLY A 53 -24.45 -7.65 14.28
C GLY A 53 -24.72 -8.87 15.16
N ILE A 54 -24.21 -10.06 14.76
CA ILE A 54 -24.37 -11.32 15.52
C ILE A 54 -23.52 -11.41 16.78
N GLY A 55 -22.57 -10.50 16.99
CA GLY A 55 -21.75 -10.44 18.18
C GLY A 55 -20.36 -11.08 18.06
N LYS A 56 -19.81 -11.27 16.86
CA LYS A 56 -18.45 -11.82 16.64
C LYS A 56 -17.39 -11.02 17.39
N SER A 57 -17.29 -9.74 17.13
CA SER A 57 -16.31 -8.84 17.75
C SER A 57 -16.45 -8.79 19.27
N THR A 58 -17.66 -8.95 19.79
CA THR A 58 -17.93 -9.03 21.23
C THR A 58 -17.45 -10.37 21.80
N LEU A 59 -17.69 -11.48 21.09
CA LEU A 59 -17.20 -12.81 21.51
C LEU A 59 -15.68 -12.85 21.56
N ILE A 60 -14.99 -12.40 20.50
CA ILE A 60 -13.51 -12.41 20.49
C ILE A 60 -12.91 -11.45 21.51
N ALA A 61 -13.59 -10.35 21.87
CA ALA A 61 -13.20 -9.51 23.00
C ALA A 61 -13.27 -10.26 24.33
N GLN A 62 -14.28 -11.10 24.52
CA GLN A 62 -14.38 -11.96 25.70
C GLN A 62 -13.32 -13.08 25.67
N TRP A 63 -13.05 -13.67 24.53
CA TRP A 63 -11.97 -14.63 24.37
C TRP A 63 -10.61 -14.00 24.66
N GLN A 64 -10.38 -12.78 24.20
CA GLN A 64 -9.16 -12.02 24.49
C GLN A 64 -9.00 -11.78 26.00
N GLU A 65 -10.06 -11.42 26.69
CA GLU A 65 -10.05 -11.24 28.13
C GLU A 65 -9.84 -12.58 28.88
N THR A 66 -10.44 -13.67 28.40
CA THR A 66 -10.23 -15.03 28.92
C THR A 66 -8.77 -15.45 28.77
N ALA A 67 -8.19 -15.24 27.59
CA ALA A 67 -6.78 -15.53 27.33
C ALA A 67 -5.85 -14.73 28.26
N ARG A 68 -6.12 -13.43 28.46
CA ARG A 68 -5.34 -12.59 29.38
C ARG A 68 -5.41 -13.07 30.82
N ARG A 69 -6.58 -13.52 31.28
CA ARG A 69 -6.74 -14.10 32.62
C ARG A 69 -5.98 -15.41 32.76
N ALA A 70 -5.86 -16.18 31.71
CA ALA A 70 -5.02 -17.38 31.64
C ALA A 70 -3.52 -17.08 31.52
N GLY A 71 -3.10 -15.82 31.52
CA GLY A 71 -1.68 -15.40 31.38
C GLY A 71 -1.18 -15.27 29.97
N ALA A 72 -2.03 -15.43 28.96
CA ALA A 72 -1.65 -15.33 27.56
C ALA A 72 -1.28 -13.90 27.14
N ARG A 73 -0.36 -13.78 26.19
CA ARG A 73 -0.13 -12.55 25.43
C ARG A 73 -1.15 -12.47 24.31
N THR A 74 -1.76 -11.32 24.12
CA THR A 74 -2.81 -11.17 23.10
C THR A 74 -2.59 -9.94 22.25
N ALA A 75 -2.81 -10.08 20.95
CA ALA A 75 -2.94 -8.96 20.04
C ALA A 75 -4.22 -9.09 19.22
N ARG A 76 -4.87 -7.97 18.94
CA ARG A 76 -6.06 -7.92 18.10
C ARG A 76 -5.93 -6.80 17.08
N ILE A 77 -6.24 -7.11 15.84
CA ILE A 77 -6.35 -6.16 14.74
C ILE A 77 -7.69 -6.30 14.04
N ASP A 78 -8.12 -5.22 13.40
CA ASP A 78 -9.32 -5.16 12.58
C ASP A 78 -9.04 -4.33 11.29
N ASP A 79 -10.06 -4.03 10.53
CA ASP A 79 -9.95 -3.25 9.28
C ASP A 79 -9.40 -1.84 9.50
N THR A 80 -9.38 -1.32 10.72
CA THR A 80 -8.77 -0.02 11.01
C THR A 80 -7.25 -0.07 11.13
N ASP A 81 -6.70 -1.22 11.50
CA ASP A 81 -5.26 -1.45 11.67
C ASP A 81 -4.56 -1.91 10.38
N VAL A 82 -5.33 -2.45 9.42
CA VAL A 82 -4.81 -3.18 8.26
C VAL A 82 -4.96 -2.37 6.98
N GLN A 83 -3.86 -1.83 6.48
CA GLN A 83 -3.75 -1.24 5.14
C GLN A 83 -2.80 -2.06 4.25
N GLY A 84 -2.08 -3.02 4.83
CA GLY A 84 -1.15 -3.93 4.23
C GLY A 84 -0.56 -4.86 5.29
N ILE A 85 0.27 -5.80 4.87
CA ILE A 85 0.87 -6.79 5.77
C ILE A 85 1.80 -6.10 6.80
N ASP A 86 2.56 -5.11 6.39
CA ASP A 86 3.48 -4.36 7.26
C ASP A 86 2.75 -3.59 8.37
N THR A 87 1.60 -2.96 8.06
CA THR A 87 0.79 -2.27 9.06
C THR A 87 0.17 -3.24 10.05
N ALA A 88 -0.32 -4.38 9.56
CA ALA A 88 -0.86 -5.44 10.39
C ALA A 88 0.21 -6.01 11.35
N LEU A 89 1.40 -6.36 10.83
CA LEU A 89 2.50 -6.85 11.65
C LEU A 89 2.97 -5.83 12.68
N ALA A 90 3.06 -4.56 12.31
CA ALA A 90 3.42 -3.49 13.24
C ALA A 90 2.39 -3.35 14.37
N ALA A 91 1.09 -3.42 14.05
CA ALA A 91 0.01 -3.34 15.04
C ALA A 91 0.00 -4.56 15.98
N LEU A 92 0.26 -5.76 15.46
CA LEU A 92 0.39 -6.99 16.28
C LEU A 92 1.63 -6.91 17.18
N ALA A 93 2.78 -6.56 16.64
CA ALA A 93 4.03 -6.45 17.38
C ALA A 93 3.95 -5.43 18.51
N ALA A 94 3.37 -4.26 18.27
CA ALA A 94 3.20 -3.22 19.27
C ALA A 94 2.37 -3.67 20.49
N GLN A 95 1.41 -4.59 20.29
CA GLN A 95 0.57 -5.12 21.36
C GLN A 95 1.22 -6.30 22.10
N LEU A 96 2.04 -7.09 21.42
CA LEU A 96 2.70 -8.28 21.99
C LEU A 96 3.99 -7.94 22.71
N ALA A 97 4.74 -6.95 22.26
CA ALA A 97 6.03 -6.59 22.81
C ALA A 97 5.92 -6.20 24.28
N PRO A 98 6.69 -6.82 25.19
CA PRO A 98 6.72 -6.42 26.58
C PRO A 98 7.31 -5.00 26.73
N PRO A 99 6.81 -4.17 27.66
CA PRO A 99 7.34 -2.82 27.88
C PRO A 99 8.85 -2.79 28.17
N THR A 100 9.38 -3.87 28.76
CA THR A 100 10.79 -4.02 29.14
C THR A 100 11.67 -4.68 28.08
N ALA A 101 11.07 -5.24 27.00
CA ALA A 101 11.79 -5.97 25.97
C ALA A 101 11.07 -5.79 24.61
N PRO A 102 11.30 -4.65 23.93
CA PRO A 102 10.72 -4.39 22.61
C PRO A 102 11.27 -5.38 21.57
N PHE A 103 10.53 -5.60 20.48
CA PHE A 103 10.88 -6.48 19.39
C PHE A 103 11.92 -5.84 18.46
N LYS A 104 13.17 -5.69 18.96
CA LYS A 104 14.22 -4.90 18.30
C LYS A 104 14.61 -5.38 16.91
N ASP A 105 14.61 -6.69 16.68
CA ASP A 105 14.97 -7.24 15.38
C ASP A 105 13.84 -7.04 14.38
N PHE A 106 12.59 -7.17 14.83
CA PHE A 106 11.41 -6.84 14.04
C PHE A 106 11.34 -5.33 13.73
N ASP A 107 11.55 -4.47 14.72
CA ASP A 107 11.53 -3.00 14.51
C ASP A 107 12.56 -2.57 13.46
N ARG A 108 13.77 -3.17 13.53
CA ARG A 108 14.83 -2.92 12.54
C ARG A 108 14.42 -3.41 11.13
N ALA A 109 13.84 -4.60 11.04
CA ALA A 109 13.37 -5.16 9.78
C ALA A 109 12.21 -4.32 9.20
N LEU A 110 11.29 -3.84 10.05
CA LEU A 110 10.19 -2.96 9.66
C LEU A 110 10.68 -1.60 9.16
N GLU A 111 11.65 -1.00 9.86
CA GLU A 111 12.28 0.24 9.39
C GLU A 111 12.99 0.05 8.05
N GLN A 112 13.71 -1.06 7.90
CA GLN A 112 14.37 -1.41 6.65
C GLN A 112 13.34 -1.61 5.53
N TYR A 113 12.31 -2.42 5.75
CA TYR A 113 11.22 -2.65 4.81
C TYR A 113 10.55 -1.33 4.39
N ARG A 114 10.29 -0.43 5.34
CA ARG A 114 9.71 0.88 5.06
C ARG A 114 10.67 1.79 4.28
N ARG A 115 11.97 1.78 4.62
CA ARG A 115 13.00 2.55 3.88
C ARG A 115 13.14 2.06 2.45
N GLU A 116 13.15 0.76 2.23
CA GLU A 116 13.27 0.14 0.91
C GLU A 116 12.01 0.39 0.06
N ARG A 117 10.82 0.43 0.67
CA ARG A 117 9.58 0.84 0.01
C ARG A 117 9.40 2.34 -0.13
N THR A 118 10.00 3.14 0.74
CA THR A 118 10.00 4.61 0.66
C THR A 118 11.19 5.12 -0.12
N ALA A 119 12.26 4.35 -0.23
CA ALA A 119 13.25 4.61 -1.24
C ALA A 119 12.51 4.68 -2.60
N PRO A 120 12.68 5.75 -3.38
CA PRO A 120 12.19 5.76 -4.74
C PRO A 120 12.70 4.46 -5.33
N ALA A 121 11.80 3.64 -5.88
CA ALA A 121 12.13 2.30 -6.32
C ALA A 121 13.47 2.36 -7.02
N ALA A 122 14.51 1.91 -6.34
CA ALA A 122 15.75 1.64 -7.04
C ALA A 122 15.26 0.74 -8.16
N PRO A 123 15.59 1.06 -9.43
CA PRO A 123 15.18 0.23 -10.53
C PRO A 123 15.82 -1.13 -10.28
N THR A 124 15.11 -1.97 -9.54
CA THR A 124 15.52 -3.34 -9.19
C THR A 124 15.64 -4.21 -10.43
N ASP A 125 15.28 -3.67 -11.60
CA ASP A 125 15.31 -4.38 -12.86
C ASP A 125 15.60 -3.50 -14.08
N LEU A 126 16.28 -2.37 -13.90
CA LEU A 126 16.86 -1.70 -15.06
C LEU A 126 18.25 -2.31 -15.27
N PRO A 127 18.51 -2.99 -16.40
CA PRO A 127 19.87 -3.06 -16.90
C PRO A 127 20.37 -1.63 -16.91
N SER A 128 21.50 -1.37 -16.29
CA SER A 128 22.02 -0.03 -16.12
C SER A 128 21.98 0.70 -17.48
N LEU A 129 21.59 1.97 -17.48
CA LEU A 129 21.69 2.84 -18.67
C LEU A 129 22.93 2.54 -19.53
N PRO A 130 24.11 2.28 -18.92
CA PRO A 130 25.31 1.88 -19.63
C PRO A 130 25.24 0.57 -20.42
N ALA A 131 24.59 -0.45 -19.89
CA ALA A 131 24.52 -1.74 -20.58
C ALA A 131 23.71 -1.65 -21.89
N ARG A 132 22.64 -0.84 -21.86
CA ARG A 132 21.82 -0.56 -23.04
C ARG A 132 22.52 0.38 -24.03
N VAL A 133 23.15 1.44 -23.53
CA VAL A 133 23.92 2.41 -24.31
C VAL A 133 25.03 1.70 -25.08
N VAL A 134 25.75 0.83 -24.39
CA VAL A 134 26.89 0.10 -24.96
C VAL A 134 26.43 -0.94 -26.01
N ALA A 135 25.31 -1.63 -25.76
CA ALA A 135 24.79 -2.61 -26.73
C ALA A 135 24.38 -1.99 -28.08
N HIS A 136 23.76 -0.80 -28.06
CA HIS A 136 23.35 -0.08 -29.28
C HIS A 136 24.52 0.62 -29.97
N ALA A 137 25.47 1.20 -29.24
CA ALA A 137 26.67 1.80 -29.82
C ALA A 137 27.54 0.74 -30.51
N ALA A 138 27.55 -0.48 -29.98
CA ALA A 138 28.28 -1.59 -30.59
C ALA A 138 27.65 -2.05 -31.92
N LEU A 139 26.31 -2.07 -32.02
CA LEU A 139 25.60 -2.35 -33.26
C LEU A 139 25.84 -1.25 -34.32
N GLY A 140 25.90 0.02 -33.88
CA GLY A 140 26.25 1.15 -34.74
C GLY A 140 27.70 1.10 -35.25
N ALA A 141 28.65 0.71 -34.41
CA ALA A 141 30.07 0.58 -34.79
C ALA A 141 30.33 -0.66 -35.68
N ALA A 142 29.63 -1.76 -35.49
CA ALA A 142 29.70 -2.93 -36.35
C ALA A 142 29.23 -2.63 -37.78
N ASN A 143 28.20 -1.79 -37.94
CA ASN A 143 27.73 -1.35 -39.26
C ASN A 143 28.70 -0.40 -39.99
N THR A 144 29.56 0.31 -39.25
CA THR A 144 30.57 1.20 -39.84
C THR A 144 31.88 0.49 -40.21
N LEU A 145 32.18 -0.66 -39.54
CA LEU A 145 33.45 -1.39 -39.74
C LEU A 145 33.34 -2.59 -40.71
N ALA A 146 32.16 -3.08 -41.00
CA ALA A 146 31.94 -4.19 -41.94
C ALA A 146 30.59 -4.05 -42.65
N PRO A 147 30.47 -3.24 -43.70
CA PRO A 147 29.25 -3.14 -44.48
C PRO A 147 28.98 -4.47 -45.22
N GLY A 148 27.95 -5.18 -44.82
CA GLY A 148 27.53 -6.45 -45.46
C GLY A 148 27.28 -7.62 -44.51
N SER A 149 27.66 -7.55 -43.22
CA SER A 149 27.41 -8.62 -42.25
C SER A 149 26.02 -8.56 -41.55
N ALA A 150 25.26 -7.49 -41.81
CA ALA A 150 23.94 -7.25 -41.22
C ALA A 150 22.78 -8.02 -41.87
N ALA A 151 23.06 -8.94 -42.81
CA ALA A 151 22.00 -9.62 -43.57
C ALA A 151 21.30 -10.77 -42.82
N PHE A 152 21.76 -11.17 -41.62
CA PHE A 152 21.26 -12.36 -40.93
C PHE A 152 20.88 -12.18 -39.43
N THR A 153 20.98 -10.97 -38.89
CA THR A 153 20.54 -10.72 -37.48
C THR A 153 19.85 -9.37 -37.40
N THR A 154 18.53 -9.38 -37.32
CA THR A 154 17.77 -8.17 -36.96
C THR A 154 17.82 -7.93 -35.47
N PRO A 155 17.78 -6.68 -35.01
CA PRO A 155 17.68 -6.35 -33.57
C PRO A 155 16.54 -7.09 -32.84
N GLU A 156 15.48 -7.41 -33.58
CA GLU A 156 14.31 -8.16 -33.09
C GLU A 156 14.58 -9.64 -32.78
N THR A 157 15.44 -10.30 -33.58
CA THR A 157 15.81 -11.71 -33.34
C THR A 157 16.74 -11.87 -32.12
N VAL A 158 17.57 -10.87 -31.87
CA VAL A 158 18.43 -10.82 -30.67
C VAL A 158 17.60 -10.49 -29.43
N ALA A 159 16.66 -9.56 -29.54
CA ALA A 159 15.73 -9.21 -28.46
C ALA A 159 14.83 -10.41 -28.08
N GLN A 160 14.24 -11.11 -29.04
CA GLN A 160 13.36 -12.26 -28.81
C GLN A 160 14.05 -13.48 -28.18
N SER A 161 15.33 -13.70 -28.46
CA SER A 161 16.11 -14.79 -27.82
C SER A 161 16.51 -14.42 -26.39
N THR A 162 16.75 -13.14 -26.12
CA THR A 162 17.05 -12.61 -24.79
C THR A 162 15.79 -12.61 -23.90
N ASP A 163 14.62 -12.24 -24.46
CA ASP A 163 13.33 -12.28 -23.74
C ASP A 163 12.95 -13.69 -23.26
N ARG A 164 13.26 -14.73 -24.05
CA ARG A 164 12.99 -16.13 -23.65
C ARG A 164 13.91 -16.61 -22.52
N LEU A 165 15.15 -16.16 -22.48
CA LEU A 165 16.11 -16.51 -21.41
C LEU A 165 15.78 -15.73 -20.13
N ILE A 166 15.46 -14.45 -20.23
CA ILE A 166 15.05 -13.58 -19.12
C ILE A 166 13.74 -14.07 -18.50
N ALA A 167 12.75 -14.46 -19.32
CA ALA A 167 11.52 -15.07 -18.85
C ALA A 167 11.71 -16.42 -18.14
N ALA A 168 12.75 -17.16 -18.48
CA ALA A 168 13.10 -18.43 -17.82
C ALA A 168 13.82 -18.22 -16.47
N VAL A 169 14.59 -17.14 -16.34
CA VAL A 169 15.30 -16.78 -15.09
C VAL A 169 14.35 -16.03 -14.12
N ARG A 170 13.43 -15.21 -14.63
CA ARG A 170 12.41 -14.49 -13.85
C ARG A 170 11.30 -15.38 -13.24
N ARG A 171 11.20 -16.65 -13.58
CA ARG A 171 10.34 -17.60 -12.84
C ARG A 171 10.87 -17.93 -11.43
N ARG A 172 11.93 -17.27 -10.99
CA ARG A 172 12.38 -17.24 -9.60
C ARG A 172 11.97 -15.90 -9.00
N ARG A 173 10.97 -15.93 -8.13
CA ARG A 173 10.40 -14.95 -7.17
C ARG A 173 10.69 -13.45 -7.41
N PRO A 174 9.67 -12.58 -7.39
CA PRO A 174 9.83 -11.13 -7.43
C PRO A 174 10.57 -10.61 -6.19
N ALA A 175 11.38 -9.56 -6.35
CA ALA A 175 12.23 -8.98 -5.30
C ALA A 175 11.44 -8.47 -4.07
N GLY A 176 10.17 -8.07 -4.23
CA GLY A 176 9.28 -7.71 -3.13
C GLY A 176 8.95 -8.85 -2.16
N ASP A 177 9.05 -10.12 -2.60
CA ASP A 177 8.87 -11.30 -1.74
C ASP A 177 10.02 -11.48 -0.72
N THR A 178 11.23 -10.99 -1.02
CA THR A 178 12.40 -11.19 -0.15
C THR A 178 12.33 -10.30 1.09
N GLU A 179 11.88 -9.06 0.94
CA GLU A 179 11.79 -8.07 2.01
C GLU A 179 10.64 -8.38 2.96
N LEU A 180 9.46 -8.71 2.40
CA LEU A 180 8.32 -9.16 3.18
C LEU A 180 8.62 -10.47 3.92
N THR A 181 9.33 -11.38 3.26
CA THR A 181 9.81 -12.64 3.87
C THR A 181 10.76 -12.35 5.04
N THR A 182 11.66 -11.37 4.91
CA THR A 182 12.58 -10.97 5.99
C THR A 182 11.83 -10.36 7.16
N LEU A 183 10.87 -9.47 6.91
CA LEU A 183 10.02 -8.87 7.93
C LEU A 183 9.18 -9.93 8.66
N SER A 184 8.56 -10.85 7.91
CA SER A 184 7.73 -11.93 8.45
C SER A 184 8.56 -12.91 9.28
N ARG A 185 9.78 -13.25 8.85
CA ARG A 185 10.72 -14.07 9.63
C ARG A 185 11.13 -13.41 10.93
N ALA A 186 11.41 -12.10 10.89
CA ALA A 186 11.73 -11.36 12.11
C ALA A 186 10.56 -11.40 13.11
N PHE A 187 9.32 -11.28 12.61
CA PHE A 187 8.12 -11.39 13.45
C PHE A 187 7.98 -12.79 14.07
N VAL A 188 8.13 -13.86 13.29
CA VAL A 188 8.09 -15.26 13.79
C VAL A 188 9.19 -15.50 14.83
N THR A 189 10.39 -14.99 14.59
CA THR A 189 11.51 -15.09 15.55
C THR A 189 11.19 -14.43 16.88
N GLU A 190 10.53 -13.26 16.86
CA GLU A 190 10.13 -12.59 18.10
C GLU A 190 8.98 -13.30 18.81
N LEU A 191 8.05 -13.94 18.07
CA LEU A 191 7.03 -14.82 18.65
C LEU A 191 7.69 -16.02 19.35
N ALA A 192 8.65 -16.68 18.70
CA ALA A 192 9.38 -17.81 19.30
C ALA A 192 10.10 -17.39 20.59
N ARG A 193 10.82 -16.27 20.58
CA ARG A 193 11.46 -15.72 21.78
C ARG A 193 10.46 -15.38 22.91
N LEU A 194 9.23 -15.05 22.54
CA LEU A 194 8.18 -14.77 23.50
C LEU A 194 7.69 -16.06 24.17
N CYS A 195 7.55 -17.14 23.39
CA CYS A 195 7.13 -18.45 23.83
C CYS A 195 8.22 -19.24 24.56
N ASP A 196 9.52 -18.98 24.30
CA ASP A 196 10.67 -19.60 24.96
C ASP A 196 10.81 -19.25 26.48
N ARG A 197 9.95 -18.39 27.00
CA ARG A 197 9.98 -17.99 28.42
C ARG A 197 9.33 -19.08 29.29
N GLU A 198 9.85 -19.26 30.48
CA GLU A 198 9.25 -20.18 31.46
C GLU A 198 8.51 -19.40 32.57
N PRO A 199 7.22 -19.69 32.83
CA PRO A 199 6.36 -20.55 31.98
C PRO A 199 6.07 -19.92 30.62
N ALA A 200 6.03 -20.74 29.58
CA ALA A 200 5.71 -20.30 28.23
C ALA A 200 4.28 -19.72 28.18
N PRO A 201 4.11 -18.47 27.77
CA PRO A 201 2.78 -17.88 27.70
C PRO A 201 2.12 -18.28 26.37
N TRP A 202 0.82 -18.56 26.39
CA TRP A 202 0.04 -18.55 25.15
C TRP A 202 0.14 -17.20 24.45
N VAL A 203 0.25 -17.22 23.13
CA VAL A 203 0.18 -16.04 22.27
C VAL A 203 -1.06 -16.16 21.40
N VAL A 204 -2.00 -15.24 21.54
CA VAL A 204 -3.25 -15.30 20.79
C VAL A 204 -3.38 -14.07 19.88
N LEU A 205 -3.46 -14.34 18.57
CA LEU A 205 -3.62 -13.35 17.52
C LEU A 205 -5.09 -13.32 17.08
N PHE A 206 -5.79 -12.21 17.32
CA PHE A 206 -7.17 -12.01 16.90
C PHE A 206 -7.20 -11.11 15.65
N LEU A 207 -7.72 -11.66 14.55
CA LEU A 207 -7.88 -10.98 13.27
C LEU A 207 -9.39 -10.79 13.04
N ASP A 208 -9.90 -9.61 13.37
CA ASP A 208 -11.32 -9.28 13.26
C ASP A 208 -11.65 -8.73 11.87
N THR A 209 -12.93 -8.70 11.51
CA THR A 209 -13.41 -8.24 10.18
C THR A 209 -12.70 -8.94 9.02
N TRP A 210 -12.55 -10.28 9.10
CA TRP A 210 -11.77 -11.06 8.14
C TRP A 210 -12.24 -10.91 6.70
N GLU A 211 -13.51 -10.59 6.46
CA GLU A 211 -14.03 -10.24 5.14
C GLU A 211 -13.35 -9.00 4.50
N ILE A 212 -12.67 -8.18 5.31
CA ILE A 212 -11.90 -7.01 4.86
C ILE A 212 -10.41 -7.26 5.06
N THR A 213 -9.98 -7.58 6.28
CA THR A 213 -8.55 -7.79 6.62
C THR A 213 -7.95 -8.98 5.88
N GLY A 214 -8.75 -10.01 5.62
CA GLY A 214 -8.33 -11.18 4.85
C GLY A 214 -7.90 -10.86 3.42
N ARG A 215 -8.43 -9.82 2.81
CA ARG A 215 -8.00 -9.36 1.47
C ARG A 215 -6.52 -9.03 1.41
N HIS A 216 -5.96 -8.57 2.52
CA HIS A 216 -4.55 -8.21 2.66
C HIS A 216 -3.72 -9.34 3.26
N LEU A 217 -4.31 -10.16 4.12
CA LEU A 217 -3.57 -11.06 5.01
C LEU A 217 -3.74 -12.54 4.66
N ASP A 218 -4.71 -12.93 3.82
CA ASP A 218 -5.07 -14.36 3.61
C ASP A 218 -3.88 -15.18 3.09
N GLY A 219 -3.23 -14.72 2.02
CA GLY A 219 -2.07 -15.42 1.45
C GLY A 219 -0.89 -15.45 2.42
N TRP A 220 -0.60 -14.34 3.08
CA TRP A 220 0.44 -14.23 4.09
C TRP A 220 0.19 -15.16 5.28
N LEU A 221 -1.05 -15.19 5.79
CA LEU A 221 -1.39 -16.00 6.96
C LEU A 221 -1.27 -17.49 6.67
N ARG A 222 -1.73 -17.93 5.49
CA ARG A 222 -1.56 -19.33 5.06
C ARG A 222 -0.09 -19.72 4.95
N GLU A 223 0.73 -18.86 4.37
CA GLU A 223 2.17 -19.08 4.27
C GLU A 223 2.87 -19.06 5.65
N LEU A 224 2.39 -18.21 6.58
CA LEU A 224 2.85 -18.18 7.97
C LEU A 224 2.58 -19.51 8.66
N ILE A 225 1.35 -20.04 8.56
CA ILE A 225 0.95 -21.31 9.18
C ILE A 225 1.67 -22.49 8.54
N ASP A 226 1.91 -22.46 7.22
CA ASP A 226 2.65 -23.49 6.47
C ASP A 226 4.18 -23.44 6.70
N GLY A 227 4.69 -22.52 7.54
CA GLY A 227 6.11 -22.41 7.88
C GLY A 227 6.96 -21.69 6.83
N GLY A 228 6.37 -20.99 5.86
CA GLY A 228 7.10 -20.26 4.81
C GLY A 228 8.03 -19.17 5.33
N TYR A 229 7.76 -18.68 6.54
CA TYR A 229 8.58 -17.65 7.21
C TYR A 229 9.36 -18.18 8.42
N GLY A 230 9.32 -19.48 8.67
CA GLY A 230 9.88 -20.18 9.82
C GLY A 230 8.80 -20.89 10.63
N ASP A 231 9.20 -21.79 11.53
CA ASP A 231 8.26 -22.58 12.30
C ASP A 231 7.51 -21.70 13.31
N LEU A 232 6.19 -21.67 13.19
CA LEU A 232 5.33 -20.97 14.14
C LEU A 232 5.29 -21.75 15.46
N PRO A 233 5.56 -21.14 16.64
CA PRO A 233 5.51 -21.83 17.91
C PRO A 233 4.14 -22.45 18.18
N LEU A 234 4.13 -23.62 18.83
CA LEU A 234 2.91 -24.37 19.15
C LEU A 234 1.97 -23.60 20.11
N GLU A 235 2.51 -22.66 20.87
CA GLU A 235 1.78 -21.79 21.81
C GLU A 235 1.04 -20.65 21.08
N VAL A 236 1.16 -20.52 19.76
CA VAL A 236 0.49 -19.46 19.00
C VAL A 236 -0.87 -19.92 18.52
N ILE A 237 -1.91 -19.23 18.97
CA ILE A 237 -3.30 -19.43 18.52
C ILE A 237 -3.70 -18.26 17.62
N VAL A 238 -4.30 -18.58 16.46
CA VAL A 238 -4.87 -17.60 15.54
C VAL A 238 -6.39 -17.69 15.55
N VAL A 239 -7.04 -16.56 15.74
CA VAL A 239 -8.51 -16.44 15.74
C VAL A 239 -8.92 -15.49 14.62
N LEU A 240 -9.60 -16.00 13.62
CA LEU A 240 -10.23 -15.24 12.54
C LEU A 240 -11.67 -14.95 12.88
N ALA A 241 -12.15 -13.73 12.65
CA ALA A 241 -13.57 -13.42 12.80
C ALA A 241 -14.08 -12.68 11.56
N GLY A 242 -15.02 -13.28 10.85
CA GLY A 242 -15.53 -12.76 9.59
C GLY A 242 -17.01 -13.06 9.33
N ARG A 243 -17.51 -12.59 8.19
CA ARG A 243 -18.90 -12.87 7.76
C ARG A 243 -19.00 -14.15 6.96
N ASP A 244 -18.03 -14.36 6.10
CA ASP A 244 -18.04 -15.39 5.07
C ASP A 244 -17.27 -16.63 5.54
N GLU A 245 -17.50 -17.74 4.89
CA GLU A 245 -16.69 -18.94 5.03
C GLU A 245 -15.30 -18.71 4.41
N LEU A 246 -14.29 -19.38 4.96
CA LEU A 246 -12.95 -19.38 4.35
C LEU A 246 -13.04 -20.07 2.98
N ALA A 247 -12.42 -19.47 1.96
CA ALA A 247 -12.46 -19.95 0.58
C ALA A 247 -11.98 -21.40 0.49
N GLU A 248 -12.86 -22.31 0.11
CA GLU A 248 -12.61 -23.75 0.15
C GLU A 248 -11.35 -24.15 -0.63
N ARG A 249 -11.14 -23.56 -1.81
CA ARG A 249 -9.99 -23.84 -2.66
C ARG A 249 -8.66 -23.43 -2.02
N ASP A 250 -8.64 -22.27 -1.39
CA ASP A 250 -7.41 -21.66 -0.88
C ASP A 250 -7.03 -22.22 0.49
N TRP A 251 -8.04 -22.63 1.29
CA TRP A 251 -7.87 -23.20 2.63
C TRP A 251 -7.96 -24.71 2.70
N ALA A 252 -8.11 -25.42 1.57
CA ALA A 252 -8.32 -26.88 1.51
C ALA A 252 -7.31 -27.66 2.36
N ARG A 253 -6.03 -27.26 2.34
CA ARG A 253 -4.96 -27.92 3.09
C ARG A 253 -5.05 -27.69 4.61
N LEU A 254 -5.43 -26.51 5.03
CA LEU A 254 -5.51 -26.09 6.43
C LEU A 254 -6.89 -26.38 7.04
N ARG A 255 -7.89 -26.70 6.22
CA ARG A 255 -9.27 -26.92 6.67
C ARG A 255 -9.42 -27.92 7.82
N PRO A 256 -8.68 -29.06 7.87
CA PRO A 256 -8.76 -29.99 8.99
C PRO A 256 -8.29 -29.42 10.34
N ALA A 257 -7.47 -28.36 10.33
CA ALA A 257 -6.97 -27.69 11.52
C ALA A 257 -7.84 -26.50 11.95
N VAL A 258 -8.86 -26.13 11.16
CA VAL A 258 -9.74 -24.99 11.48
C VAL A 258 -10.89 -25.44 12.36
N VAL A 259 -10.98 -24.88 13.56
CA VAL A 259 -12.17 -24.97 14.41
C VAL A 259 -13.17 -23.92 13.94
N ASP A 260 -14.21 -24.36 13.23
CA ASP A 260 -15.24 -23.47 12.69
C ASP A 260 -16.31 -23.18 13.74
N VAL A 261 -16.45 -21.91 14.14
CA VAL A 261 -17.38 -21.44 15.16
C VAL A 261 -18.44 -20.57 14.49
N ALA A 262 -19.48 -21.22 13.97
CA ALA A 262 -20.62 -20.51 13.40
C ALA A 262 -21.47 -19.86 14.53
N LEU A 263 -21.70 -18.56 14.43
CA LEU A 263 -22.59 -17.85 15.34
C LEU A 263 -23.97 -17.73 14.71
N GLU A 264 -24.93 -18.28 15.40
CA GLU A 264 -26.36 -18.16 15.05
C GLU A 264 -26.99 -16.99 15.82
N ALA A 265 -28.20 -16.58 15.43
CA ALA A 265 -28.99 -15.63 16.18
C ALA A 265 -29.21 -16.12 17.63
N PHE A 266 -29.37 -15.19 18.56
CA PHE A 266 -29.69 -15.56 19.94
C PHE A 266 -30.99 -16.36 19.97
N THR A 267 -31.00 -17.38 20.81
CA THR A 267 -32.23 -18.05 21.19
C THR A 267 -33.15 -17.05 21.91
N GLU A 268 -34.43 -17.37 21.95
CA GLU A 268 -35.40 -16.52 22.65
C GLU A 268 -35.02 -16.28 24.12
N GLN A 269 -34.46 -17.30 24.76
CA GLN A 269 -34.02 -17.18 26.16
C GLN A 269 -32.80 -16.24 26.30
N GLU A 270 -31.82 -16.35 25.42
CA GLU A 270 -30.65 -15.45 25.43
C GLU A 270 -31.06 -14.00 25.15
N ALA A 271 -32.02 -13.82 24.23
CA ALA A 271 -32.55 -12.49 23.91
C ALA A 271 -33.29 -11.89 25.13
N ARG A 272 -34.10 -12.68 25.83
CA ARG A 272 -34.78 -12.25 27.06
C ARG A 272 -33.79 -11.94 28.17
N ASP A 273 -32.76 -12.76 28.36
CA ASP A 273 -31.72 -12.55 29.36
C ASP A 273 -30.96 -11.24 29.08
N LEU A 274 -30.66 -10.94 27.80
CA LEU A 274 -30.04 -9.66 27.44
C LEU A 274 -30.92 -8.46 27.73
N LEU A 275 -32.23 -8.54 27.42
CA LEU A 275 -33.20 -7.48 27.66
C LEU A 275 -33.39 -7.24 29.13
N ALA A 276 -33.50 -8.30 29.94
CA ALA A 276 -33.58 -8.23 31.43
C ALA A 276 -32.33 -7.58 32.02
N GLY A 277 -31.13 -7.93 31.51
CA GLY A 277 -29.87 -7.31 31.94
C GLY A 277 -29.76 -5.81 31.56
N ARG A 278 -30.59 -5.34 30.64
CA ARG A 278 -30.71 -3.92 30.23
C ARG A 278 -31.92 -3.20 30.83
N GLY A 279 -32.66 -3.87 31.74
CA GLY A 279 -33.78 -3.27 32.46
C GLY A 279 -35.11 -3.33 31.73
N VAL A 280 -35.21 -3.95 30.56
CA VAL A 280 -36.47 -4.14 29.84
C VAL A 280 -37.18 -5.36 30.43
N VAL A 281 -38.24 -5.14 31.20
CA VAL A 281 -38.93 -6.20 31.97
C VAL A 281 -40.40 -6.34 31.60
N ALA A 282 -41.01 -5.40 30.85
CA ALA A 282 -42.39 -5.46 30.43
C ALA A 282 -42.56 -6.61 29.41
N PRO A 283 -43.42 -7.65 29.72
CA PRO A 283 -43.50 -8.86 28.88
C PRO A 283 -43.85 -8.55 27.41
N ASP A 284 -44.80 -7.68 27.19
CA ASP A 284 -45.28 -7.32 25.83
C ASP A 284 -44.20 -6.57 25.02
N ALA A 285 -43.41 -5.69 25.69
CA ALA A 285 -42.30 -5.02 25.07
C ALA A 285 -41.19 -6.01 24.74
N VAL A 286 -40.82 -6.90 25.67
CA VAL A 286 -39.82 -7.97 25.48
C VAL A 286 -40.22 -8.83 24.27
N ASP A 287 -41.47 -9.31 24.18
CA ASP A 287 -41.95 -10.13 23.08
C ASP A 287 -41.89 -9.38 21.73
N ALA A 288 -42.23 -8.10 21.71
CA ALA A 288 -42.16 -7.28 20.53
C ALA A 288 -40.68 -7.07 20.05
N ILE A 289 -39.76 -6.79 20.98
CA ILE A 289 -38.36 -6.60 20.66
C ILE A 289 -37.72 -7.92 20.16
N VAL A 290 -38.00 -9.04 20.81
CA VAL A 290 -37.50 -10.36 20.38
C VAL A 290 -37.92 -10.68 18.96
N ARG A 291 -39.19 -10.47 18.64
CA ARG A 291 -39.70 -10.68 17.27
C ARG A 291 -39.07 -9.73 16.25
N MET A 292 -38.93 -8.44 16.60
CA MET A 292 -38.39 -7.42 15.68
C MET A 292 -36.88 -7.56 15.44
N SER A 293 -36.11 -7.94 16.47
CA SER A 293 -34.67 -8.07 16.40
C SER A 293 -34.19 -9.30 15.64
N LEU A 294 -35.08 -10.27 15.35
CA LEU A 294 -34.71 -11.57 14.78
C LEU A 294 -33.58 -12.28 15.56
N GLY A 295 -33.49 -12.02 16.86
CA GLY A 295 -32.46 -12.56 17.72
C GLY A 295 -31.04 -11.97 17.49
N LEU A 296 -30.90 -10.88 16.72
CA LEU A 296 -29.61 -10.22 16.52
C LEU A 296 -29.24 -9.37 17.75
N PRO A 297 -28.11 -9.65 18.44
CA PRO A 297 -27.72 -8.96 19.67
C PRO A 297 -27.62 -7.43 19.53
N LEU A 298 -27.16 -6.96 18.37
CA LEU A 298 -27.06 -5.53 18.09
C LEU A 298 -28.45 -4.87 18.07
N LEU A 299 -29.43 -5.48 17.38
CA LEU A 299 -30.80 -4.94 17.31
C LEU A 299 -31.49 -5.02 18.65
N LEU A 300 -31.30 -6.11 19.40
CA LEU A 300 -31.77 -6.23 20.79
C LEU A 300 -31.26 -5.09 21.65
N ALA A 301 -29.93 -4.82 21.58
CA ALA A 301 -29.30 -3.75 22.34
C ALA A 301 -29.82 -2.35 21.94
N LEU A 302 -30.04 -2.14 20.66
CA LEU A 302 -30.50 -0.87 20.12
C LEU A 302 -31.95 -0.60 20.50
N LEU A 303 -32.82 -1.59 20.40
CA LEU A 303 -34.24 -1.49 20.79
C LEU A 303 -34.41 -1.40 22.31
N ALA A 304 -33.59 -2.12 23.10
CA ALA A 304 -33.57 -1.98 24.54
C ALA A 304 -33.17 -0.56 25.02
N GLY A 305 -32.28 0.10 24.27
CA GLY A 305 -31.84 1.47 24.55
C GLY A 305 -32.94 2.53 24.38
N THR A 306 -34.08 2.16 23.75
CA THR A 306 -35.25 3.07 23.63
C THR A 306 -36.17 3.04 24.85
N ASP A 307 -35.82 2.30 25.92
CA ASP A 307 -36.54 2.15 27.19
C ASP A 307 -38.06 1.88 27.02
N PRO A 308 -38.45 0.84 26.24
CA PRO A 308 -39.84 0.57 25.90
C PRO A 308 -40.58 -0.03 27.08
N HIS A 309 -41.74 0.50 27.39
CA HIS A 309 -42.60 0.03 28.48
C HIS A 309 -43.81 -0.79 27.98
N SER A 310 -44.09 -0.80 26.66
CA SER A 310 -45.22 -1.53 26.04
C SER A 310 -44.87 -2.04 24.65
N ALA A 311 -45.70 -2.96 24.13
CA ALA A 311 -45.59 -3.40 22.72
C ALA A 311 -45.86 -2.29 21.72
N GLU A 312 -46.69 -1.30 22.06
CA GLU A 312 -47.00 -0.16 21.19
C GLU A 312 -45.74 0.74 20.99
N ASP A 313 -44.87 0.83 22.04
CA ASP A 313 -43.62 1.55 21.94
C ASP A 313 -42.65 0.91 20.93
N VAL A 314 -42.84 -0.37 20.61
CA VAL A 314 -41.98 -1.15 19.71
C VAL A 314 -42.65 -1.34 18.32
N ALA A 315 -44.00 -1.33 18.25
CA ALA A 315 -44.70 -1.69 17.05
C ALA A 315 -44.82 -0.54 16.05
N ASP A 316 -44.14 -0.67 14.93
CA ASP A 316 -44.57 -0.12 13.63
C ASP A 316 -43.99 -1.00 12.51
N ALA A 317 -44.87 -1.49 11.64
CA ALA A 317 -44.59 -2.69 10.87
C ALA A 317 -44.21 -2.42 9.40
N GLY A 318 -42.99 -2.55 9.03
CA GLY A 318 -42.44 -2.57 7.67
C GLY A 318 -41.39 -3.68 7.48
N THR A 319 -40.88 -3.89 6.30
CA THR A 319 -40.14 -5.10 5.90
C THR A 319 -38.67 -5.20 6.30
N ASP A 320 -38.03 -4.13 6.73
CA ASP A 320 -36.61 -4.14 7.14
C ASP A 320 -36.48 -3.87 8.66
N ALA A 321 -36.07 -4.91 9.39
CA ALA A 321 -35.92 -4.85 10.84
C ALA A 321 -34.82 -3.86 11.32
N VAL A 322 -33.74 -3.72 10.53
CA VAL A 322 -32.63 -2.81 10.86
C VAL A 322 -33.08 -1.36 10.72
N ASP A 323 -33.68 -1.01 9.60
CA ASP A 323 -34.15 0.35 9.32
C ASP A 323 -35.15 0.83 10.33
N LYS A 324 -36.00 -0.06 10.81
CA LYS A 324 -36.97 0.24 11.87
C LYS A 324 -36.32 0.44 13.21
N ALA A 325 -35.42 -0.45 13.59
CA ALA A 325 -34.68 -0.31 14.84
C ALA A 325 -33.90 1.03 14.86
N VAL A 326 -33.24 1.39 13.76
CA VAL A 326 -32.54 2.67 13.62
C VAL A 326 -33.52 3.85 13.64
N GLN A 327 -34.68 3.72 12.98
CA GLN A 327 -35.71 4.76 13.00
C GLN A 327 -36.24 4.99 14.40
N ARG A 328 -36.55 3.92 15.12
CA ARG A 328 -37.05 4.00 16.50
C ARG A 328 -36.03 4.64 17.40
N PHE A 329 -34.77 4.20 17.30
CA PHE A 329 -33.67 4.81 18.03
C PHE A 329 -33.58 6.32 17.79
N LEU A 330 -33.63 6.77 16.53
CA LEU A 330 -33.59 8.20 16.21
C LEU A 330 -34.80 8.97 16.74
N GLN A 331 -36.00 8.36 16.76
CA GLN A 331 -37.20 8.96 17.34
C GLN A 331 -37.11 9.12 18.85
N TRP A 332 -36.46 8.12 19.52
CA TRP A 332 -36.28 8.14 20.96
C TRP A 332 -35.30 9.23 21.44
N ILE A 333 -34.33 9.65 20.63
CA ILE A 333 -33.45 10.78 20.98
C ILE A 333 -34.31 12.05 21.10
N PRO A 334 -34.49 12.65 22.28
CA PRO A 334 -35.42 13.78 22.44
C PRO A 334 -34.91 15.06 21.78
N GLU A 335 -33.59 15.26 21.79
CA GLU A 335 -32.95 16.47 21.28
C GLU A 335 -32.71 16.37 19.77
N PRO A 336 -33.32 17.27 18.95
CA PRO A 336 -33.10 17.27 17.51
C PRO A 336 -31.61 17.39 17.13
N ALA A 337 -30.86 18.21 17.85
CA ALA A 337 -29.41 18.41 17.62
C ALA A 337 -28.62 17.09 17.75
N LEU A 338 -28.94 16.21 18.72
CA LEU A 338 -28.27 14.92 18.85
C LEU A 338 -28.67 13.93 17.74
N ARG A 339 -29.88 14.04 17.18
CA ARG A 339 -30.29 13.25 16.00
C ARG A 339 -29.49 13.64 14.77
N ASP A 340 -29.32 14.94 14.56
CA ASP A 340 -28.49 15.47 13.47
C ASP A 340 -27.01 15.10 13.67
N THR A 341 -26.53 15.11 14.92
CA THR A 341 -25.19 14.63 15.28
C THR A 341 -24.98 13.16 14.90
N VAL A 342 -25.93 12.28 15.21
CA VAL A 342 -25.84 10.85 14.84
C VAL A 342 -25.77 10.66 13.33
N LEU A 343 -26.57 11.40 12.57
CA LEU A 343 -26.57 11.32 11.11
C LEU A 343 -25.28 11.88 10.51
N ALA A 344 -24.82 13.03 10.98
CA ALA A 344 -23.61 13.68 10.47
C ALA A 344 -22.33 12.89 10.84
N ALA A 345 -22.25 12.38 12.06
CA ALA A 345 -21.11 11.58 12.51
C ALA A 345 -21.01 10.19 11.82
N ALA A 346 -22.08 9.73 11.15
CA ALA A 346 -22.03 8.51 10.33
C ALA A 346 -21.38 8.73 8.94
N LEU A 347 -21.19 9.97 8.50
CA LEU A 347 -20.63 10.28 7.16
C LEU A 347 -19.20 9.74 6.99
N PRO A 348 -18.23 10.01 7.87
CA PRO A 348 -16.91 9.44 7.75
C PRO A 348 -16.92 7.94 8.10
N PRO A 349 -16.19 7.09 7.38
CA PRO A 349 -16.06 5.67 7.68
C PRO A 349 -15.42 5.40 9.04
N ARG A 350 -14.52 6.28 9.45
CA ARG A 350 -13.82 6.28 10.73
C ARG A 350 -14.02 7.63 11.41
N LEU A 351 -14.01 7.63 12.71
CA LEU A 351 -14.33 8.81 13.49
C LEU A 351 -13.31 8.97 14.61
N ASP A 352 -12.63 10.09 14.62
CA ASP A 352 -11.93 10.63 15.76
C ASP A 352 -12.57 11.95 16.18
N ARG A 353 -12.07 12.57 17.24
CA ARG A 353 -12.66 13.80 17.76
C ARG A 353 -12.56 14.98 16.80
N ASP A 354 -11.52 15.03 15.98
CA ASP A 354 -11.33 16.12 15.01
C ASP A 354 -12.23 15.93 13.79
N LEU A 355 -12.35 14.71 13.26
CA LEU A 355 -13.30 14.39 12.21
C LEU A 355 -14.75 14.57 12.67
N PHE A 356 -15.05 14.21 13.92
CA PHE A 356 -16.38 14.46 14.50
C PHE A 356 -16.74 15.96 14.45
N ARG A 357 -15.84 16.85 14.89
CA ARG A 357 -16.06 18.31 14.84
C ARG A 357 -16.37 18.81 13.44
N HIS A 358 -15.66 18.29 12.43
CA HIS A 358 -15.90 18.66 11.04
C HIS A 358 -17.18 18.02 10.47
N ALA A 359 -17.52 16.80 10.85
CA ALA A 359 -18.72 16.13 10.39
C ALA A 359 -19.99 16.82 10.90
N VAL A 360 -20.03 17.14 12.21
CA VAL A 360 -21.21 17.78 12.85
C VAL A 360 -21.21 19.31 12.77
N ASP A 361 -20.16 19.92 12.22
CA ASP A 361 -19.99 21.37 12.16
C ASP A 361 -20.03 22.04 13.56
N ASP A 362 -19.47 21.36 14.56
CA ASP A 362 -19.42 21.81 15.95
C ASP A 362 -17.98 21.81 16.48
N PRO A 363 -17.34 23.01 16.60
CA PRO A 363 -15.97 23.12 17.13
C PRO A 363 -15.83 22.64 18.58
N ALA A 364 -16.90 22.68 19.37
CA ALA A 364 -16.92 22.25 20.77
C ALA A 364 -17.00 20.72 20.89
N ALA A 365 -17.35 20.01 19.82
CA ALA A 365 -17.63 18.58 19.81
C ALA A 365 -18.69 18.18 20.86
N THR A 366 -19.74 18.98 20.95
CA THR A 366 -20.88 18.72 21.81
C THR A 366 -21.56 17.41 21.40
N GLY A 367 -21.78 16.51 22.34
CA GLY A 367 -22.36 15.18 22.05
C GLY A 367 -21.36 14.09 21.69
N TRP A 368 -20.03 14.38 21.65
CA TRP A 368 -19.01 13.36 21.39
C TRP A 368 -19.06 12.23 22.41
N ASP A 369 -18.99 12.56 23.71
CA ASP A 369 -18.97 11.55 24.76
C ASP A 369 -20.28 10.75 24.81
N TRP A 370 -21.42 11.43 24.58
CA TRP A 370 -22.72 10.79 24.44
C TRP A 370 -22.76 9.81 23.26
N LEU A 371 -22.17 10.17 22.13
CA LEU A 371 -22.12 9.32 20.94
C LEU A 371 -21.30 8.04 21.20
N LEU A 372 -20.19 8.16 21.91
CA LEU A 372 -19.34 7.01 22.25
C LEU A 372 -20.02 5.99 23.16
N ASP A 373 -20.99 6.42 23.94
CA ASP A 373 -21.80 5.53 24.81
C ASP A 373 -22.88 4.74 24.03
N GLN A 374 -23.06 5.03 22.74
CA GLN A 374 -24.08 4.35 21.95
C GLN A 374 -23.66 2.92 21.56
N PRO A 375 -24.61 1.95 21.61
CA PRO A 375 -24.30 0.52 21.41
C PRO A 375 -23.85 0.17 19.99
N PHE A 376 -24.00 1.07 19.04
CA PHE A 376 -23.59 0.91 17.63
C PHE A 376 -22.29 1.62 17.29
N VAL A 377 -21.67 2.28 18.25
CA VAL A 377 -20.34 2.89 18.11
C VAL A 377 -19.33 1.97 18.80
N THR A 378 -18.31 1.57 18.06
CA THR A 378 -17.21 0.77 18.57
C THR A 378 -15.93 1.56 18.45
N GLY A 379 -15.05 1.46 19.44
CA GLY A 379 -13.80 2.21 19.46
C GLY A 379 -12.63 1.41 19.96
N ARG A 380 -11.45 1.79 19.47
CA ARG A 380 -10.17 1.27 19.93
C ARG A 380 -9.15 2.42 19.95
N GLY A 381 -8.71 2.80 21.13
CA GLY A 381 -7.89 4.00 21.29
C GLY A 381 -8.68 5.26 20.93
N ASP A 382 -8.10 6.09 20.06
CA ASP A 382 -8.71 7.36 19.63
C ASP A 382 -9.60 7.23 18.38
N ALA A 383 -9.61 6.07 17.72
CA ALA A 383 -10.42 5.83 16.53
C ALA A 383 -11.71 5.07 16.85
N HIS A 384 -12.82 5.56 16.33
CA HIS A 384 -14.16 5.01 16.51
C HIS A 384 -14.84 4.78 15.17
N GLN A 385 -15.79 3.89 15.13
CA GLN A 385 -16.60 3.65 13.93
C GLN A 385 -18.01 3.19 14.30
N TYR A 386 -18.91 3.49 13.41
CA TYR A 386 -20.25 2.95 13.51
C TYR A 386 -20.28 1.48 13.08
N HIS A 387 -21.10 0.69 13.73
CA HIS A 387 -21.38 -0.66 13.24
C HIS A 387 -21.93 -0.59 11.82
N ALA A 388 -21.33 -1.34 10.88
CA ALA A 388 -21.56 -1.20 9.44
C ALA A 388 -23.06 -1.26 9.04
N VAL A 389 -23.86 -2.14 9.68
CA VAL A 389 -25.28 -2.29 9.41
C VAL A 389 -26.07 -1.05 9.81
N VAL A 390 -25.77 -0.46 10.97
CA VAL A 390 -26.42 0.77 11.46
C VAL A 390 -25.98 1.96 10.62
N ARG A 391 -24.69 2.06 10.30
CA ARG A 391 -24.16 3.12 9.45
C ARG A 391 -24.87 3.14 8.09
N ALA A 392 -24.99 2.00 7.42
CA ALA A 392 -25.66 1.92 6.11
C ALA A 392 -27.09 2.47 6.15
N SER A 393 -27.88 2.08 7.18
CA SER A 393 -29.25 2.58 7.37
C SER A 393 -29.31 4.09 7.64
N LEU A 394 -28.38 4.61 8.50
CA LEU A 394 -28.26 6.04 8.79
C LEU A 394 -27.91 6.85 7.55
N LEU A 395 -26.94 6.37 6.76
CA LEU A 395 -26.51 7.03 5.52
C LEU A 395 -27.62 7.07 4.46
N GLN A 396 -28.32 5.95 4.26
CA GLN A 396 -29.47 5.90 3.35
C GLN A 396 -30.53 6.93 3.76
N ARG A 397 -30.84 6.99 5.06
CA ARG A 397 -31.79 7.99 5.58
C ARG A 397 -31.29 9.41 5.39
N HIS A 398 -30.05 9.69 5.73
CA HIS A 398 -29.47 11.02 5.61
C HIS A 398 -29.56 11.50 4.16
N ARG A 399 -29.13 10.64 3.20
CA ARG A 399 -29.18 10.95 1.77
C ARG A 399 -30.60 11.24 1.27
N VAL A 400 -31.60 10.44 1.68
CA VAL A 400 -32.97 10.57 1.19
C VAL A 400 -33.73 11.74 1.84
N ARG A 401 -33.56 11.93 3.16
CA ARG A 401 -34.33 12.93 3.91
C ARG A 401 -33.74 14.32 3.89
N SER A 402 -32.41 14.42 3.80
CA SER A 402 -31.67 15.68 3.86
C SER A 402 -30.53 15.70 2.83
N PRO A 403 -30.85 15.68 1.51
CA PRO A 403 -29.82 15.61 0.45
C PRO A 403 -28.82 16.76 0.54
N GLN A 404 -29.29 17.96 0.91
CA GLN A 404 -28.42 19.11 1.05
C GLN A 404 -27.43 18.95 2.23
N ALA A 405 -27.92 18.52 3.40
CA ALA A 405 -27.06 18.27 4.56
C ALA A 405 -26.05 17.14 4.30
N TRP A 406 -26.45 16.13 3.52
CA TRP A 406 -25.57 15.08 2.99
C TRP A 406 -24.43 15.68 2.16
N GLN A 407 -24.75 16.47 1.16
CA GLN A 407 -23.75 17.11 0.29
C GLN A 407 -22.85 18.07 1.05
N ASP A 408 -23.42 18.90 1.95
CA ASP A 408 -22.66 19.86 2.76
C ASP A 408 -21.70 19.13 3.70
N GLY A 409 -22.15 18.07 4.37
CA GLY A 409 -21.34 17.26 5.27
C GLY A 409 -20.15 16.61 4.56
N HIS A 410 -20.40 15.91 3.44
CA HIS A 410 -19.33 15.32 2.64
C HIS A 410 -18.39 16.37 2.05
N THR A 411 -18.92 17.54 1.63
CA THR A 411 -18.08 18.65 1.14
C THR A 411 -17.17 19.19 2.23
N ARG A 412 -17.64 19.35 3.46
CA ARG A 412 -16.80 19.79 4.59
C ARG A 412 -15.68 18.80 4.88
N LEU A 413 -16.01 17.50 4.93
CA LEU A 413 -15.04 16.44 5.17
C LEU A 413 -14.01 16.34 4.05
N ALA A 414 -14.44 16.43 2.78
CA ALA A 414 -13.52 16.47 1.64
C ALA A 414 -12.53 17.63 1.74
N ARG A 415 -13.02 18.84 2.10
CA ARG A 415 -12.16 20.02 2.32
C ARG A 415 -11.20 19.84 3.48
N HIS A 416 -11.64 19.22 4.58
CA HIS A 416 -10.75 18.88 5.70
C HIS A 416 -9.60 17.99 5.25
N HIS A 417 -9.89 16.88 4.56
CA HIS A 417 -8.86 15.97 4.08
C HIS A 417 -7.96 16.62 3.02
N ALA A 418 -8.51 17.42 2.12
CA ALA A 418 -7.73 18.18 1.14
C ALA A 418 -6.77 19.17 1.83
N ALA A 419 -7.23 19.87 2.88
CA ALA A 419 -6.39 20.80 3.65
C ALA A 419 -5.27 20.07 4.42
N ALA A 420 -5.59 18.94 5.05
CA ALA A 420 -4.62 18.10 5.75
C ALA A 420 -3.58 17.53 4.78
N ARG A 421 -4.02 17.03 3.61
CA ARG A 421 -3.13 16.58 2.53
C ARG A 421 -2.21 17.69 2.07
N ALA A 422 -2.74 18.89 1.77
CA ALA A 422 -1.94 20.03 1.34
C ALA A 422 -0.95 20.52 2.43
N ALA A 423 -1.27 20.37 3.71
CA ALA A 423 -0.35 20.67 4.80
C ALA A 423 0.82 19.67 4.85
N LEU A 424 0.54 18.37 4.67
CA LEU A 424 1.56 17.33 4.58
C LEU A 424 2.44 17.51 3.34
N GLU A 425 1.85 17.79 2.17
CA GLU A 425 2.60 18.08 0.95
C GLU A 425 3.62 19.20 1.13
N ARG A 426 3.25 20.27 1.87
CA ARG A 426 4.17 21.38 2.17
C ARG A 426 5.25 21.04 3.19
N SER A 427 5.03 20.09 4.06
CA SER A 427 5.94 19.74 5.17
C SER A 427 6.87 18.58 4.88
N LEU A 428 6.51 17.73 3.93
CA LEU A 428 7.28 16.54 3.58
C LEU A 428 8.32 16.85 2.50
N PRO A 429 9.49 16.20 2.55
CA PRO A 429 10.39 16.15 1.41
C PRO A 429 9.70 15.57 0.16
N LEU A 430 10.05 16.06 -1.04
CA LEU A 430 9.46 15.58 -2.29
C LEU A 430 9.61 14.07 -2.46
N SER A 431 10.76 13.51 -2.08
CA SER A 431 11.05 12.07 -2.12
C SER A 431 10.04 11.21 -1.34
N LEU A 432 9.38 11.77 -0.32
CA LEU A 432 8.41 11.07 0.52
C LEU A 432 6.96 11.25 0.07
N LEU A 433 6.64 12.22 -0.82
CA LEU A 433 5.26 12.53 -1.19
C LEU A 433 4.52 11.32 -1.79
N ARG A 434 5.21 10.49 -2.59
CA ARG A 434 4.60 9.31 -3.23
C ARG A 434 4.43 8.12 -2.28
N SER A 435 5.18 8.08 -1.18
CA SER A 435 5.27 6.93 -0.27
C SER A 435 4.63 7.16 1.10
N ASP A 436 4.37 8.41 1.53
CA ASP A 436 3.82 8.70 2.84
C ASP A 436 2.38 8.16 2.98
N ALA A 437 2.18 7.27 3.96
CA ALA A 437 0.91 6.61 4.19
C ALA A 437 -0.19 7.57 4.66
N ARG A 438 0.16 8.67 5.37
CA ARG A 438 -0.80 9.67 5.86
C ARG A 438 -1.34 10.48 4.70
N LEU A 439 -0.46 10.87 3.77
CA LEU A 439 -0.84 11.61 2.56
C LEU A 439 -1.77 10.75 1.69
N ARG A 440 -1.44 9.49 1.49
CA ARG A 440 -2.27 8.52 0.77
C ARG A 440 -3.64 8.34 1.43
N ARG A 441 -3.67 8.23 2.76
CA ARG A 441 -4.92 8.11 3.51
C ARG A 441 -5.81 9.33 3.31
N HIS A 442 -5.27 10.55 3.47
CA HIS A 442 -6.06 11.75 3.24
C HIS A 442 -6.55 11.88 1.79
N LEU A 443 -5.77 11.43 0.81
CA LEU A 443 -6.18 11.40 -0.59
C LEU A 443 -7.37 10.46 -0.83
N LEU A 444 -7.35 9.26 -0.22
CA LEU A 444 -8.43 8.28 -0.34
C LEU A 444 -9.69 8.76 0.39
N ASP A 445 -9.56 9.28 1.60
CA ASP A 445 -10.68 9.83 2.38
C ASP A 445 -11.31 11.05 1.67
N GLU A 446 -10.48 11.96 1.12
CA GLU A 446 -10.93 13.07 0.27
C GLU A 446 -11.74 12.54 -0.94
N THR A 447 -11.19 11.55 -1.63
CA THR A 447 -11.82 10.96 -2.82
C THR A 447 -13.14 10.28 -2.47
N TYR A 448 -13.20 9.53 -1.38
CA TYR A 448 -14.44 8.94 -0.89
C TYR A 448 -15.52 10.00 -0.67
N HIS A 449 -15.19 11.06 0.06
CA HIS A 449 -16.17 12.12 0.35
C HIS A 449 -16.59 12.87 -0.92
N LEU A 450 -15.69 13.14 -1.85
CA LEU A 450 -16.04 13.76 -3.14
C LEU A 450 -16.98 12.87 -3.94
N LEU A 451 -16.73 11.57 -4.03
CA LEU A 451 -17.61 10.60 -4.70
C LEU A 451 -18.99 10.54 -4.05
N CYS A 452 -19.08 10.72 -2.73
CA CYS A 452 -20.36 10.77 -2.05
C CYS A 452 -21.14 12.08 -2.27
N THR A 453 -20.49 13.20 -2.66
CA THR A 453 -21.19 14.45 -2.99
C THR A 453 -21.89 14.38 -4.33
N ASP A 454 -21.16 13.95 -5.37
CA ASP A 454 -21.65 13.84 -6.74
C ASP A 454 -20.88 12.73 -7.47
N PRO A 455 -21.39 11.48 -7.44
CA PRO A 455 -20.74 10.34 -8.08
C PRO A 455 -20.43 10.57 -9.56
N ALA A 456 -21.36 11.14 -10.31
CA ALA A 456 -21.21 11.33 -11.75
C ALA A 456 -20.14 12.35 -12.09
N ALA A 457 -20.04 13.46 -11.35
CA ALA A 457 -19.04 14.49 -11.58
C ALA A 457 -17.65 14.08 -11.06
N GLN A 458 -17.58 13.28 -10.00
CA GLN A 458 -16.31 12.96 -9.31
C GLN A 458 -15.69 11.62 -9.74
N LEU A 459 -16.40 10.76 -10.44
CA LEU A 459 -15.87 9.47 -10.90
C LEU A 459 -14.64 9.63 -11.79
N LEU A 460 -14.71 10.46 -12.83
CA LEU A 460 -13.59 10.65 -13.74
C LEU A 460 -12.35 11.24 -13.06
N PRO A 461 -12.44 12.27 -12.20
CA PRO A 461 -11.32 12.72 -11.37
C PRO A 461 -10.75 11.63 -10.46
N ALA A 462 -11.60 10.77 -9.89
CA ALA A 462 -11.13 9.65 -9.05
C ALA A 462 -10.38 8.61 -9.89
N LEU A 463 -10.86 8.27 -11.09
CA LEU A 463 -10.19 7.34 -12.00
C LEU A 463 -8.86 7.91 -12.54
N ASP A 464 -8.74 9.22 -12.70
CA ASP A 464 -7.50 9.89 -13.10
C ASP A 464 -6.43 9.77 -11.99
N ARG A 465 -6.82 9.98 -10.72
CA ARG A 465 -5.96 9.73 -9.55
C ARG A 465 -5.59 8.25 -9.39
N LEU A 466 -6.53 7.35 -9.68
CA LEU A 466 -6.29 5.91 -9.67
C LEU A 466 -5.25 5.48 -10.72
N ALA A 467 -5.27 6.10 -11.91
CA ALA A 467 -4.27 5.83 -12.94
C ALA A 467 -2.85 6.17 -12.45
N ASP A 468 -2.68 7.31 -11.75
CA ASP A 468 -1.41 7.68 -11.15
C ASP A 468 -1.00 6.70 -10.03
N ALA A 469 -1.96 6.28 -9.19
CA ALA A 469 -1.70 5.29 -8.16
C ALA A 469 -1.26 3.94 -8.76
N ALA A 470 -1.89 3.48 -9.84
CA ALA A 470 -1.50 2.25 -10.54
C ALA A 470 -0.10 2.32 -11.16
N GLY A 471 0.31 3.52 -11.58
CA GLY A 471 1.64 3.77 -12.13
C GLY A 471 2.75 3.88 -11.08
N HIS A 472 2.47 4.48 -9.94
CA HIS A 472 3.49 4.79 -8.91
C HIS A 472 3.48 3.86 -7.71
N SER A 473 2.31 3.40 -7.29
CA SER A 473 2.12 2.69 -6.01
C SER A 473 1.11 1.56 -6.15
N PRO A 474 1.44 0.48 -6.90
CA PRO A 474 0.52 -0.64 -7.13
C PRO A 474 -0.03 -1.25 -5.84
N ASP A 475 0.74 -1.23 -4.76
CA ASP A 475 0.35 -1.72 -3.43
C ASP A 475 -0.83 -0.95 -2.81
N SER A 476 -1.10 0.27 -3.30
CA SER A 476 -2.23 1.08 -2.84
C SER A 476 -3.56 0.72 -3.52
N LEU A 477 -3.53 -0.11 -4.57
CA LEU A 477 -4.70 -0.38 -5.42
C LEU A 477 -5.83 -1.09 -4.68
N THR A 478 -5.51 -1.94 -3.71
CA THR A 478 -6.54 -2.57 -2.85
C THR A 478 -7.29 -1.50 -2.05
N ALA A 479 -6.57 -0.54 -1.45
CA ALA A 479 -7.20 0.55 -0.71
C ALA A 479 -8.05 1.47 -1.62
N TRP A 480 -7.62 1.67 -2.87
CA TRP A 480 -8.42 2.36 -3.89
C TRP A 480 -9.70 1.59 -4.23
N ALA A 481 -9.60 0.27 -4.44
CA ALA A 481 -10.75 -0.58 -4.70
C ALA A 481 -11.74 -0.55 -3.54
N ASP A 482 -11.26 -0.61 -2.30
CA ASP A 482 -12.10 -0.53 -1.10
C ASP A 482 -12.77 0.85 -0.97
N THR A 483 -12.06 1.94 -1.29
CA THR A 483 -12.61 3.30 -1.27
C THR A 483 -13.75 3.47 -2.29
N LEU A 484 -13.56 3.00 -3.53
CA LEU A 484 -14.61 3.06 -4.56
C LEU A 484 -15.79 2.14 -4.20
N ASP A 485 -15.52 0.96 -3.67
CA ASP A 485 -16.56 0.01 -3.24
C ASP A 485 -17.41 0.59 -2.10
N LEU A 486 -16.76 1.24 -1.13
CA LEU A 486 -17.46 1.89 -0.03
C LEU A 486 -18.33 3.06 -0.53
N ALA A 487 -17.77 3.93 -1.37
CA ALA A 487 -18.51 5.03 -1.97
C ALA A 487 -19.70 4.53 -2.82
N ALA A 488 -19.48 3.45 -3.58
CA ALA A 488 -20.52 2.83 -4.40
C ALA A 488 -21.69 2.28 -3.56
N ARG A 489 -21.38 1.63 -2.44
CA ARG A 489 -22.42 1.12 -1.50
C ARG A 489 -23.15 2.26 -0.82
N ASP A 490 -22.46 3.27 -0.33
CA ASP A 490 -23.04 4.37 0.44
C ASP A 490 -23.89 5.31 -0.44
N THR A 491 -23.52 5.46 -1.72
CA THR A 491 -24.30 6.23 -2.70
C THR A 491 -25.36 5.40 -3.44
N GLY A 492 -25.15 4.11 -3.59
CA GLY A 492 -25.98 3.24 -4.43
C GLY A 492 -25.85 3.55 -5.92
N ASP A 493 -24.79 4.22 -6.35
CA ASP A 493 -24.58 4.61 -7.74
C ASP A 493 -24.16 3.39 -8.60
N PRO A 494 -24.88 3.07 -9.70
CA PRO A 494 -24.62 1.86 -10.47
C PRO A 494 -23.30 1.92 -11.26
N GLU A 495 -22.84 3.09 -11.66
CA GLU A 495 -21.60 3.24 -12.40
C GLU A 495 -20.39 3.03 -11.46
N LEU A 496 -20.45 3.61 -10.26
CA LEU A 496 -19.45 3.34 -9.20
C LEU A 496 -19.44 1.85 -8.82
N LEU A 497 -20.61 1.20 -8.68
CA LEU A 497 -20.68 -0.24 -8.41
C LEU A 497 -20.00 -1.06 -9.51
N GLY A 498 -20.22 -0.67 -10.78
CA GLY A 498 -19.56 -1.30 -11.92
C GLY A 498 -18.03 -1.16 -11.87
N TRP A 499 -17.52 0.01 -11.53
CA TRP A 499 -16.09 0.25 -11.38
C TRP A 499 -15.50 -0.48 -10.17
N ALA A 500 -16.17 -0.44 -9.02
CA ALA A 500 -15.75 -1.17 -7.83
C ALA A 500 -15.62 -2.68 -8.10
N ALA A 501 -16.57 -3.27 -8.84
CA ALA A 501 -16.51 -4.67 -9.23
C ALA A 501 -15.32 -5.00 -10.15
N ARG A 502 -15.05 -4.14 -11.16
CA ARG A 502 -13.90 -4.29 -12.06
C ARG A 502 -12.59 -4.22 -11.30
N LEU A 503 -12.44 -3.24 -10.40
CA LEU A 503 -11.22 -3.06 -9.61
C LEU A 503 -10.99 -4.21 -8.65
N ARG A 504 -12.03 -4.71 -7.98
CA ARG A 504 -11.90 -5.91 -7.11
C ARG A 504 -11.35 -7.11 -7.87
N THR A 505 -11.76 -7.30 -9.12
CA THR A 505 -11.22 -8.37 -9.96
C THR A 505 -9.77 -8.08 -10.35
N ALA A 506 -9.45 -6.84 -10.69
CA ALA A 506 -8.11 -6.45 -11.13
C ALA A 506 -7.07 -6.57 -10.03
N VAL A 507 -7.40 -6.19 -8.78
CA VAL A 507 -6.46 -6.24 -7.65
C VAL A 507 -6.12 -7.66 -7.18
N THR A 508 -6.86 -8.68 -7.60
CA THR A 508 -6.51 -10.09 -7.33
C THR A 508 -5.47 -10.67 -8.28
N ALA A 509 -5.08 -9.93 -9.33
CA ALA A 509 -4.05 -10.38 -10.26
C ALA A 509 -2.65 -10.31 -9.62
N PRO A 510 -1.69 -11.16 -10.06
CA PRO A 510 -0.31 -11.13 -9.56
C PRO A 510 0.38 -9.76 -9.69
N GLU A 511 0.04 -9.03 -10.75
CA GLU A 511 0.49 -7.65 -10.99
C GLU A 511 -0.73 -6.73 -11.16
N PRO A 512 -1.34 -6.27 -10.07
CA PRO A 512 -2.63 -5.56 -10.11
C PRO A 512 -2.62 -4.28 -10.93
N GLY A 513 -1.47 -3.63 -11.08
CA GLY A 513 -1.32 -2.40 -11.86
C GLY A 513 -1.66 -2.58 -13.34
N ASP A 514 -1.34 -3.74 -13.95
CA ASP A 514 -1.58 -3.96 -15.37
C ASP A 514 -3.08 -4.03 -15.72
N PRO A 515 -3.90 -4.91 -15.11
CA PRO A 515 -5.33 -4.96 -15.42
C PRO A 515 -6.09 -3.70 -15.01
N VAL A 516 -5.64 -2.95 -14.00
CA VAL A 516 -6.23 -1.65 -13.66
C VAL A 516 -5.97 -0.64 -14.79
N LEU A 517 -4.74 -0.54 -15.26
CA LEU A 517 -4.38 0.36 -16.36
C LEU A 517 -5.05 -0.07 -17.68
N ASP A 518 -5.21 -1.37 -17.94
CA ASP A 518 -5.95 -1.88 -19.10
C ASP A 518 -7.42 -1.44 -19.06
N ALA A 519 -8.05 -1.52 -17.90
CA ALA A 519 -9.43 -1.06 -17.71
C ALA A 519 -9.56 0.45 -17.94
N LEU A 520 -8.57 1.25 -17.51
CA LEU A 520 -8.54 2.71 -17.67
C LEU A 520 -8.16 3.15 -19.09
N ALA A 521 -7.48 2.31 -19.86
CA ALA A 521 -7.15 2.55 -21.28
C ALA A 521 -8.29 2.17 -22.23
N ALA A 522 -9.38 1.55 -21.74
CA ALA A 522 -10.46 1.02 -22.55
C ALA A 522 -11.15 2.09 -23.43
N PRO A 523 -11.62 1.72 -24.64
CA PRO A 523 -12.44 2.59 -25.46
C PRO A 523 -13.72 3.04 -24.73
N GLY A 524 -14.15 4.29 -24.95
CA GLY A 524 -15.32 4.87 -24.29
C GLY A 524 -15.00 5.79 -23.12
N LEU A 525 -13.81 5.70 -22.53
CA LEU A 525 -13.33 6.66 -21.53
C LEU A 525 -12.77 7.93 -22.20
N PRO A 526 -12.71 9.07 -21.48
CA PRO A 526 -12.14 10.31 -21.98
C PRO A 526 -10.71 10.14 -22.49
N ALA A 527 -10.38 10.79 -23.61
CA ALA A 527 -9.09 10.66 -24.28
C ALA A 527 -7.89 10.91 -23.33
N ARG A 528 -7.99 11.92 -22.44
CA ARG A 528 -6.93 12.27 -21.49
C ARG A 528 -6.70 11.20 -20.41
N LEU A 529 -7.76 10.59 -19.87
CA LEU A 529 -7.65 9.49 -18.91
C LEU A 529 -7.01 8.26 -19.57
N ARG A 530 -7.46 7.90 -20.77
CA ARG A 530 -6.88 6.81 -21.56
C ARG A 530 -5.40 7.05 -21.88
N ALA A 531 -5.05 8.28 -22.26
CA ALA A 531 -3.68 8.68 -22.49
C ALA A 531 -2.81 8.50 -21.24
N ARG A 532 -3.32 8.88 -20.07
CA ARG A 532 -2.63 8.71 -18.78
C ARG A 532 -2.39 7.23 -18.47
N ALA A 533 -3.41 6.40 -18.62
CA ALA A 533 -3.27 4.95 -18.44
C ALA A 533 -2.23 4.34 -19.39
N LEU A 534 -2.26 4.71 -20.69
CA LEU A 534 -1.26 4.28 -21.66
C LEU A 534 0.16 4.75 -21.31
N ALA A 535 0.31 5.96 -20.75
CA ALA A 535 1.62 6.45 -20.33
C ALA A 535 2.19 5.60 -19.19
N TRP A 536 1.37 5.22 -18.21
CA TRP A 536 1.79 4.35 -17.12
C TRP A 536 2.04 2.90 -17.56
N GLN A 537 1.26 2.36 -18.50
CA GLN A 537 1.57 1.09 -19.16
C GLN A 537 2.93 1.15 -19.87
N GLY A 538 3.19 2.24 -20.60
CA GLY A 538 4.49 2.48 -21.23
C GLY A 538 5.64 2.49 -20.22
N ARG A 539 5.47 3.16 -19.07
CA ARG A 539 6.46 3.14 -17.99
C ARG A 539 6.73 1.73 -17.46
N ARG A 540 5.67 0.94 -17.21
CA ARG A 540 5.82 -0.46 -16.74
C ARG A 540 6.52 -1.35 -17.78
N LEU A 541 6.34 -1.08 -19.08
CA LEU A 541 7.09 -1.76 -20.13
C LEU A 541 8.57 -1.35 -20.15
N ILE A 542 8.87 -0.07 -19.89
CA ILE A 542 10.27 0.40 -19.73
C ILE A 542 10.93 -0.34 -18.57
N ASP A 543 10.24 -0.46 -17.44
CA ASP A 543 10.75 -1.14 -16.26
C ASP A 543 10.95 -2.67 -16.50
N ARG A 544 10.34 -3.22 -17.57
CA ARG A 544 10.50 -4.61 -18.05
C ARG A 544 11.39 -4.74 -19.29
N ASP A 545 12.15 -3.72 -19.65
CA ASP A 545 13.06 -3.69 -20.81
C ASP A 545 12.37 -3.86 -22.18
N ARG A 546 11.08 -3.52 -22.29
CA ARG A 546 10.29 -3.61 -23.53
C ARG A 546 10.15 -2.23 -24.18
N ASP A 547 11.29 -1.57 -24.46
CA ASP A 547 11.35 -0.16 -24.88
C ASP A 547 10.58 0.14 -26.18
N THR A 548 10.63 -0.75 -27.16
CA THR A 548 9.92 -0.57 -28.44
C THR A 548 8.41 -0.59 -28.29
N GLU A 549 7.91 -1.48 -27.43
CA GLU A 549 6.49 -1.57 -27.11
C GLU A 549 6.04 -0.40 -26.23
N ALA A 550 6.90 0.02 -25.29
CA ALA A 550 6.68 1.21 -24.50
C ALA A 550 6.53 2.44 -25.39
N LEU A 551 7.42 2.61 -26.37
CA LEU A 551 7.37 3.72 -27.32
C LEU A 551 6.04 3.76 -28.09
N ALA A 552 5.56 2.62 -28.56
CA ALA A 552 4.29 2.54 -29.28
C ALA A 552 3.09 2.95 -28.41
N LEU A 553 3.08 2.58 -27.10
CA LEU A 553 2.04 3.02 -26.19
C LEU A 553 2.12 4.51 -25.87
N LEU A 554 3.33 5.04 -25.68
CA LEU A 554 3.57 6.45 -25.41
C LEU A 554 3.22 7.35 -26.59
N ASP A 555 3.49 6.90 -27.82
CA ASP A 555 3.05 7.58 -29.05
C ASP A 555 1.52 7.64 -29.13
N ARG A 556 0.83 6.53 -28.80
CA ARG A 556 -0.63 6.51 -28.71
C ARG A 556 -1.15 7.43 -27.61
N ALA A 557 -0.48 7.48 -26.46
CA ALA A 557 -0.84 8.39 -25.36
C ALA A 557 -0.75 9.84 -25.81
N LEU A 558 0.34 10.23 -26.47
CA LEU A 558 0.55 11.60 -26.95
C LEU A 558 -0.30 11.96 -28.18
N LEU A 559 -0.74 10.97 -28.95
CA LEU A 559 -1.76 11.20 -29.99
C LEU A 559 -3.11 11.57 -29.36
N LEU A 560 -3.47 10.99 -28.21
CA LEU A 560 -4.71 11.27 -27.48
C LEU A 560 -4.62 12.57 -26.65
N ALA A 561 -3.46 12.86 -26.08
CA ALA A 561 -3.19 14.03 -25.24
C ALA A 561 -1.75 14.51 -25.45
N PRO A 562 -1.51 15.41 -26.43
CA PRO A 562 -0.15 15.85 -26.81
C PRO A 562 0.60 16.64 -25.72
N ASP A 563 -0.13 17.11 -24.73
CA ASP A 563 0.38 17.92 -23.61
C ASP A 563 0.55 17.12 -22.30
N LEU A 564 0.38 15.82 -22.33
CA LEU A 564 0.39 14.98 -21.12
C LEU A 564 1.81 14.80 -20.58
N LEU A 565 2.09 15.44 -19.45
CA LEU A 565 3.41 15.45 -18.81
C LEU A 565 3.98 14.05 -18.57
N PRO A 566 3.28 13.08 -17.93
CA PRO A 566 3.82 11.73 -17.74
C PRO A 566 4.21 11.04 -19.06
N ALA A 567 3.43 11.21 -20.13
CA ALA A 567 3.74 10.60 -21.40
C ALA A 567 4.99 11.20 -22.06
N LEU A 568 5.15 12.53 -22.02
CA LEU A 568 6.34 13.22 -22.51
C LEU A 568 7.59 12.78 -21.74
N LEU A 569 7.52 12.72 -20.40
CA LEU A 569 8.63 12.27 -19.55
C LEU A 569 9.06 10.84 -19.89
N GLN A 570 8.12 9.93 -19.98
CA GLN A 570 8.45 8.53 -20.23
C GLN A 570 8.90 8.32 -21.68
N ARG A 571 8.33 9.00 -22.70
CA ARG A 571 8.79 8.90 -24.08
C ARG A 571 10.18 9.49 -24.27
N GLY A 572 10.45 10.64 -23.68
CA GLY A 572 11.80 11.22 -23.65
C GLY A 572 12.83 10.30 -23.00
N ARG A 573 12.45 9.60 -21.92
CA ARG A 573 13.28 8.58 -21.27
C ARG A 573 13.56 7.41 -22.19
N VAL A 574 12.56 6.86 -22.89
CA VAL A 574 12.74 5.75 -23.85
C VAL A 574 13.62 6.18 -25.02
N HIS A 575 13.38 7.36 -25.59
CA HIS A 575 14.22 7.88 -26.64
C HIS A 575 15.69 8.03 -26.21
N SER A 576 15.94 8.43 -24.94
CA SER A 576 17.30 8.45 -24.39
C SER A 576 17.93 7.07 -24.36
N TYR A 577 17.19 6.04 -23.99
CA TYR A 577 17.68 4.65 -23.94
C TYR A 577 17.95 4.10 -25.35
N LEU A 578 17.14 4.49 -26.32
CA LEU A 578 17.32 4.12 -27.75
C LEU A 578 18.33 5.00 -28.48
N HIS A 579 19.02 5.91 -27.79
CA HIS A 579 19.95 6.89 -28.39
C HIS A 579 19.35 7.84 -29.43
N HIS A 580 18.05 8.03 -29.37
CA HIS A 580 17.36 9.02 -30.17
C HIS A 580 17.47 10.39 -29.48
N HIS A 581 18.65 11.03 -29.53
CA HIS A 581 18.98 12.18 -28.67
C HIS A 581 18.07 13.40 -28.95
N GLU A 582 17.84 13.75 -30.21
CA GLU A 582 17.00 14.90 -30.57
C GLU A 582 15.51 14.69 -30.16
N PRO A 583 14.87 13.54 -30.47
CA PRO A 583 13.53 13.25 -29.94
C PRO A 583 13.45 13.23 -28.41
N ALA A 584 14.44 12.67 -27.74
CA ALA A 584 14.50 12.65 -26.29
C ALA A 584 14.48 14.07 -25.69
N LEU A 585 15.37 14.94 -26.20
CA LEU A 585 15.47 16.32 -25.75
C LEU A 585 14.22 17.13 -26.10
N ALA A 586 13.62 16.90 -27.26
CA ALA A 586 12.38 17.57 -27.67
C ALA A 586 11.21 17.25 -26.71
N ASP A 587 11.04 15.98 -26.35
CA ASP A 587 9.99 15.56 -25.41
C ASP A 587 10.24 16.10 -23.99
N LEU A 588 11.49 16.06 -23.51
CA LEU A 588 11.84 16.51 -22.17
C LEU A 588 11.79 18.04 -22.05
N ASP A 589 12.17 18.77 -23.08
CA ASP A 589 11.97 20.22 -23.16
C ASP A 589 10.46 20.58 -23.19
N ALA A 590 9.66 19.81 -23.96
CA ALA A 590 8.21 19.96 -23.95
C ALA A 590 7.59 19.60 -22.60
N ALA A 591 8.12 18.63 -21.88
CA ALA A 591 7.71 18.31 -20.50
C ALA A 591 8.02 19.46 -19.54
N LEU A 592 9.23 20.01 -19.57
CA LEU A 592 9.62 21.17 -18.75
C LEU A 592 8.76 22.41 -19.03
N ASP A 593 8.37 22.63 -20.28
CA ASP A 593 7.47 23.73 -20.65
C ASP A 593 6.06 23.62 -20.02
N ARG A 594 5.68 22.46 -19.45
CA ARG A 594 4.42 22.23 -18.71
C ARG A 594 4.59 22.30 -17.21
N THR A 595 5.81 22.49 -16.72
CA THR A 595 6.07 22.67 -15.31
C THR A 595 5.99 24.15 -14.91
N PRO A 596 5.83 24.46 -13.63
CA PRO A 596 5.93 25.83 -13.13
C PRO A 596 7.31 26.47 -13.38
N PHE A 597 8.30 25.66 -13.75
CA PHE A 597 9.70 26.06 -13.99
C PHE A 597 10.02 26.29 -15.49
N ALA A 598 9.01 26.43 -16.32
CA ALA A 598 9.18 26.58 -17.77
C ALA A 598 10.00 27.83 -18.15
N ALA A 599 9.86 28.92 -17.41
CA ALA A 599 10.62 30.15 -17.65
C ALA A 599 12.11 29.95 -17.36
N GLU A 600 12.42 29.33 -16.22
CA GLU A 600 13.78 29.01 -15.76
C GLU A 600 14.45 28.00 -16.71
N ALA A 601 13.72 26.98 -17.11
CA ALA A 601 14.20 25.99 -18.08
C ALA A 601 14.54 26.61 -19.44
N ARG A 602 13.72 27.56 -19.92
CA ARG A 602 13.99 28.29 -21.19
C ARG A 602 15.17 29.25 -21.08
N ALA A 603 15.26 30.00 -19.96
CA ALA A 603 16.39 30.87 -19.71
C ALA A 603 17.71 30.14 -19.57
N ALA A 604 17.69 28.88 -19.16
CA ALA A 604 18.86 28.03 -19.08
C ALA A 604 19.53 27.71 -20.43
N ARG A 605 18.83 27.88 -21.53
CA ARG A 605 19.42 27.74 -22.89
C ARG A 605 20.52 28.78 -23.13
N GLU A 606 20.37 29.97 -22.52
CA GLU A 606 21.36 31.05 -22.64
C GLU A 606 22.34 31.08 -21.47
N HIS A 607 21.86 30.72 -20.28
CA HIS A 607 22.64 30.78 -19.03
C HIS A 607 22.51 29.49 -18.18
N PRO A 608 23.01 28.33 -18.67
CA PRO A 608 22.84 27.03 -18.01
C PRO A 608 23.27 27.02 -16.54
N HIS A 609 24.34 27.69 -16.19
CA HIS A 609 24.92 27.73 -14.83
C HIS A 609 24.03 28.43 -13.78
N ARG A 610 22.99 29.16 -14.20
CA ARG A 610 22.03 29.83 -13.30
C ARG A 610 20.78 29.00 -13.05
N LEU A 611 20.59 27.91 -13.77
CA LEU A 611 19.35 27.13 -13.71
C LEU A 611 19.02 26.64 -12.31
N ALA A 612 19.95 25.99 -11.63
CA ALA A 612 19.68 25.43 -10.30
C ALA A 612 19.29 26.50 -9.27
N ALA A 613 19.98 27.65 -9.27
CA ALA A 613 19.64 28.74 -8.37
C ALA A 613 18.26 29.34 -8.69
N ALA A 614 17.96 29.54 -9.98
CA ALA A 614 16.66 30.07 -10.41
C ALA A 614 15.50 29.12 -10.08
N VAL A 615 15.72 27.79 -10.23
CA VAL A 615 14.73 26.76 -9.83
C VAL A 615 14.55 26.73 -8.32
N ALA A 616 15.63 26.84 -7.53
CA ALA A 616 15.55 26.89 -6.07
C ALA A 616 14.78 28.14 -5.59
N ASP A 617 15.04 29.31 -6.17
CA ASP A 617 14.32 30.56 -5.86
C ASP A 617 12.83 30.41 -6.20
N ARG A 618 12.52 29.85 -7.37
CA ARG A 618 11.13 29.63 -7.78
C ARG A 618 10.41 28.60 -6.93
N ALA A 619 11.09 27.56 -6.47
CA ALA A 619 10.53 26.52 -5.59
C ALA A 619 10.05 27.06 -4.24
N ALA A 620 10.57 28.20 -3.79
CA ALA A 620 10.08 28.89 -2.59
C ALA A 620 8.66 29.44 -2.77
N ASP A 621 8.29 29.84 -3.99
CA ASP A 621 6.98 30.42 -4.33
C ASP A 621 5.98 29.36 -4.83
N VAL A 622 6.48 28.27 -5.41
CA VAL A 622 5.68 27.23 -6.04
C VAL A 622 5.97 25.90 -5.35
N HIS A 623 4.91 25.19 -4.95
CA HIS A 623 5.11 23.85 -4.39
C HIS A 623 5.49 22.88 -5.52
N PRO A 624 6.74 22.35 -5.53
CA PRO A 624 7.16 21.41 -6.58
C PRO A 624 6.47 20.06 -6.44
N ASP A 625 6.33 19.37 -7.57
CA ASP A 625 5.88 17.98 -7.66
C ASP A 625 7.08 17.10 -8.01
N PRO A 626 7.15 15.82 -7.56
CA PRO A 626 8.22 14.90 -7.95
C PRO A 626 8.43 14.77 -9.47
N ASP A 627 7.37 14.89 -10.29
CA ASP A 627 7.50 14.87 -11.76
C ASP A 627 8.31 16.07 -12.30
N HIS A 628 8.35 17.18 -11.57
CA HIS A 628 9.17 18.34 -11.96
C HIS A 628 10.67 18.05 -11.77
N ALA A 629 11.05 17.39 -10.67
CA ALA A 629 12.43 16.95 -10.45
C ALA A 629 12.84 15.87 -11.47
N ASP A 630 11.96 14.92 -11.75
CA ASP A 630 12.16 13.88 -12.78
C ASP A 630 12.37 14.49 -14.17
N ALA A 631 11.68 15.57 -14.54
CA ALA A 631 11.86 16.24 -15.82
C ALA A 631 13.28 16.78 -16.00
N PHE A 632 13.80 17.46 -14.99
CA PHE A 632 15.19 17.94 -15.00
C PHE A 632 16.20 16.80 -14.97
N LEU A 633 15.98 15.78 -14.17
CA LEU A 633 16.83 14.59 -14.05
C LEU A 633 16.93 13.86 -15.40
N PHE A 634 15.81 13.56 -16.04
CA PHE A 634 15.81 12.83 -17.31
C PHE A 634 16.43 13.66 -18.45
N ARG A 635 16.22 14.98 -18.43
CA ARG A 635 16.90 15.86 -19.37
C ARG A 635 18.43 15.84 -19.20
N GLY A 636 18.90 15.87 -17.95
CA GLY A 636 20.33 15.74 -17.63
C GLY A 636 20.90 14.40 -18.11
N ALA A 637 20.17 13.30 -17.87
CA ALA A 637 20.55 11.97 -18.32
C ALA A 637 20.61 11.88 -19.85
N ALA A 638 19.63 12.43 -20.56
CA ALA A 638 19.62 12.48 -22.02
C ALA A 638 20.81 13.26 -22.60
N LEU A 639 21.13 14.40 -21.99
CA LEU A 639 22.29 15.21 -22.36
C LEU A 639 23.62 14.50 -22.10
N ARG A 640 23.74 13.76 -20.97
CA ARG A 640 24.92 12.93 -20.69
C ARG A 640 25.10 11.84 -21.75
N VAL A 641 24.03 11.14 -22.10
CA VAL A 641 24.04 10.11 -23.15
C VAL A 641 24.41 10.72 -24.50
N ALA A 642 23.96 11.94 -24.79
CA ALA A 642 24.34 12.72 -25.96
C ALA A 642 25.77 13.29 -25.90
N GLN A 643 26.58 12.93 -24.89
CA GLN A 643 27.95 13.41 -24.67
C GLN A 643 28.07 14.94 -24.51
N ARG A 644 27.04 15.57 -23.88
CA ARG A 644 26.97 17.02 -23.61
C ARG A 644 27.01 17.29 -22.09
N PRO A 645 28.10 16.93 -21.36
CA PRO A 645 28.13 16.96 -19.90
C PRO A 645 28.01 18.36 -19.30
N ASP A 646 28.49 19.40 -19.99
CA ASP A 646 28.42 20.78 -19.50
C ASP A 646 27.00 21.35 -19.53
N GLU A 647 26.11 20.84 -20.38
CA GLU A 647 24.70 21.16 -20.39
C GLU A 647 23.88 20.22 -19.49
N ALA A 648 24.38 19.00 -19.28
CA ALA A 648 23.73 18.02 -18.41
C ALA A 648 23.80 18.40 -16.92
N LEU A 649 24.93 18.89 -16.45
CA LEU A 649 25.14 19.24 -15.04
C LEU A 649 24.11 20.26 -14.51
N PRO A 650 23.87 21.40 -15.17
CA PRO A 650 22.86 22.35 -14.70
C PRO A 650 21.46 21.77 -14.58
N ALA A 651 21.09 20.82 -15.44
CA ALA A 651 19.79 20.17 -15.38
C ALA A 651 19.70 19.25 -14.13
N VAL A 652 20.72 18.42 -13.87
CA VAL A 652 20.71 17.56 -12.69
C VAL A 652 20.87 18.36 -11.40
N ASP A 653 21.63 19.45 -11.40
CA ASP A 653 21.72 20.37 -10.27
C ASP A 653 20.37 21.05 -9.97
N ALA A 654 19.53 21.31 -11.00
CA ALA A 654 18.18 21.81 -10.80
C ALA A 654 17.27 20.73 -10.20
N ALA A 655 17.39 19.47 -10.60
CA ALA A 655 16.69 18.37 -9.93
C ALA A 655 17.08 18.26 -8.46
N LEU A 656 18.35 18.37 -8.13
CA LEU A 656 18.87 18.37 -6.75
C LEU A 656 18.50 19.63 -5.96
N ALA A 657 18.24 20.75 -6.61
CA ALA A 657 17.71 21.94 -5.95
C ALA A 657 16.25 21.73 -5.48
N LEU A 658 15.48 20.90 -6.20
CA LEU A 658 14.12 20.50 -5.81
C LEU A 658 14.12 19.36 -4.78
N GLU A 659 15.00 18.38 -4.98
CA GLU A 659 15.15 17.19 -4.13
C GLU A 659 16.64 16.98 -3.75
N PRO A 660 17.14 17.61 -2.71
CA PRO A 660 18.55 17.51 -2.33
C PRO A 660 19.01 16.09 -1.94
N ASP A 661 18.11 15.25 -1.49
CA ASP A 661 18.31 13.87 -1.09
C ASP A 661 17.97 12.84 -2.18
N ASN A 662 17.72 13.27 -3.42
CA ASN A 662 17.45 12.39 -4.55
C ASN A 662 18.70 11.62 -4.96
N LEU A 663 18.82 10.37 -4.48
CA LEU A 663 19.96 9.50 -4.74
C LEU A 663 20.19 9.20 -6.24
N ARG A 664 19.09 9.17 -7.04
CA ARG A 664 19.20 8.99 -8.50
C ARG A 664 19.86 10.21 -9.14
N ALA A 665 19.49 11.41 -8.72
CA ALA A 665 20.06 12.63 -9.22
C ALA A 665 21.54 12.78 -8.79
N LEU A 666 21.89 12.42 -7.55
CA LEU A 666 23.27 12.36 -7.08
C LEU A 666 24.09 11.36 -7.90
N CYS A 667 23.59 10.16 -8.11
CA CYS A 667 24.25 9.13 -8.92
C CYS A 667 24.43 9.60 -10.38
N GLU A 668 23.40 10.20 -10.98
CA GLU A 668 23.47 10.73 -12.34
C GLU A 668 24.46 11.89 -12.46
N ARG A 669 24.53 12.79 -11.47
CA ARG A 669 25.53 13.86 -11.42
C ARG A 669 26.95 13.29 -11.36
N GLY A 670 27.17 12.26 -10.54
CA GLY A 670 28.42 11.51 -10.51
C GLY A 670 28.78 10.91 -11.87
N ALA A 671 27.82 10.32 -12.57
CA ALA A 671 28.02 9.76 -13.90
C ALA A 671 28.36 10.86 -14.95
N ILE A 672 27.73 12.02 -14.86
CA ILE A 672 28.06 13.18 -15.70
C ILE A 672 29.49 13.66 -15.41
N HIS A 673 29.89 13.76 -14.14
CA HIS A 673 31.25 14.11 -13.75
C HIS A 673 32.29 13.08 -14.25
N LEU A 674 31.94 11.78 -14.22
CA LEU A 674 32.78 10.72 -14.77
C LEU A 674 32.98 10.88 -16.29
N VAL A 675 31.91 11.14 -17.04
CA VAL A 675 31.99 11.38 -18.48
C VAL A 675 32.84 12.61 -18.78
N ALA A 676 32.70 13.67 -17.99
CA ALA A 676 33.48 14.90 -18.09
C ALA A 676 34.94 14.76 -17.59
N GLY A 677 35.39 13.58 -17.14
CA GLY A 677 36.72 13.36 -16.60
C GLY A 677 37.00 13.99 -15.23
N ARG A 678 35.96 14.42 -14.51
CA ARG A 678 36.05 15.08 -13.20
C ARG A 678 35.93 14.03 -12.09
N PHE A 679 36.92 13.12 -12.02
CA PHE A 679 36.87 11.88 -11.24
C PHE A 679 36.63 12.10 -9.73
N ASP A 680 37.30 13.10 -9.11
CA ASP A 680 37.13 13.36 -7.67
C ASP A 680 35.68 13.78 -7.32
N ARG A 681 35.04 14.58 -8.17
CA ARG A 681 33.62 14.96 -7.99
C ARG A 681 32.71 13.76 -8.18
N ALA A 682 32.99 12.93 -9.19
CA ALA A 682 32.24 11.69 -9.41
C ALA A 682 32.30 10.77 -8.19
N LEU A 683 33.50 10.55 -7.61
CA LEU A 683 33.68 9.76 -6.40
C LEU A 683 32.96 10.36 -5.19
N THR A 684 32.92 11.68 -5.07
CA THR A 684 32.18 12.36 -4.00
C THR A 684 30.68 12.05 -4.08
N ASP A 685 30.07 12.21 -5.25
CA ASP A 685 28.63 11.96 -5.46
C ASP A 685 28.27 10.49 -5.26
N PHE A 686 29.05 9.55 -5.81
CA PHE A 686 28.79 8.12 -5.62
C PHE A 686 28.98 7.69 -4.16
N THR A 687 29.97 8.26 -3.46
CA THR A 687 30.16 7.95 -2.04
C THR A 687 29.03 8.50 -1.19
N ALA A 688 28.51 9.68 -1.50
CA ALA A 688 27.34 10.24 -0.84
C ALA A 688 26.09 9.38 -1.08
N THR A 689 25.88 8.91 -2.32
CA THR A 689 24.80 7.98 -2.66
C THR A 689 24.92 6.69 -1.83
N LEU A 690 26.12 6.09 -1.76
CA LEU A 690 26.36 4.84 -1.04
C LEU A 690 26.36 4.99 0.49
N ALA A 691 26.58 6.19 1.00
CA ALA A 691 26.44 6.47 2.43
C ALA A 691 24.96 6.44 2.85
N ALA A 692 24.04 6.86 1.96
CA ALA A 692 22.61 6.84 2.19
C ALA A 692 21.99 5.47 1.82
N ASP A 693 22.47 4.85 0.75
CA ASP A 693 22.02 3.54 0.25
C ASP A 693 23.25 2.67 -0.10
N PRO A 694 23.77 1.88 0.86
CA PRO A 694 24.92 1.00 0.62
C PRO A 694 24.67 -0.09 -0.43
N GLY A 695 23.42 -0.41 -0.71
CA GLY A 695 22.99 -1.41 -1.70
C GLY A 695 22.78 -0.86 -3.12
N ASN A 696 23.11 0.39 -3.38
CA ASN A 696 22.88 1.01 -4.68
C ASN A 696 23.84 0.45 -5.75
N VAL A 697 23.35 -0.52 -6.51
CA VAL A 697 24.13 -1.24 -7.55
C VAL A 697 24.73 -0.27 -8.57
N ASN A 698 23.96 0.72 -9.02
CA ASN A 698 24.44 1.70 -10.00
C ASN A 698 25.58 2.55 -9.44
N ALA A 699 25.44 3.04 -8.22
CA ALA A 699 26.49 3.84 -7.57
C ALA A 699 27.78 3.03 -7.33
N LEU A 700 27.66 1.76 -6.91
CA LEU A 700 28.78 0.83 -6.78
C LEU A 700 29.47 0.63 -8.14
N ALA A 701 28.74 0.30 -9.16
CA ALA A 701 29.28 0.00 -10.49
C ALA A 701 29.94 1.23 -11.14
N TRP A 702 29.32 2.42 -11.03
CA TRP A 702 29.91 3.67 -11.52
C TRP A 702 31.12 4.10 -10.69
N ARG A 703 31.11 3.91 -9.36
CA ARG A 703 32.27 4.19 -8.53
C ARG A 703 33.43 3.25 -8.87
N GLY A 704 33.14 1.97 -9.08
CA GLY A 704 34.08 0.97 -9.56
C GLY A 704 34.72 1.39 -10.89
N GLN A 705 33.90 1.80 -11.87
CA GLN A 705 34.42 2.32 -13.14
C GLN A 705 35.28 3.57 -12.96
N THR A 706 34.91 4.47 -12.04
CA THR A 706 35.70 5.67 -11.73
C THR A 706 37.05 5.29 -11.11
N HIS A 707 37.06 4.35 -10.18
CA HIS A 707 38.32 3.80 -9.59
C HIS A 707 39.18 3.15 -10.68
N ARG A 708 38.58 2.36 -11.60
CA ARG A 708 39.32 1.80 -12.73
C ARG A 708 39.96 2.88 -13.61
N ARG A 709 39.22 3.93 -13.95
CA ARG A 709 39.75 5.04 -14.80
C ARG A 709 40.84 5.85 -14.12
N THR A 710 40.89 5.82 -12.78
CA THR A 710 41.97 6.46 -11.98
C THR A 710 43.08 5.50 -11.59
N GLY A 711 43.11 4.26 -12.12
CA GLY A 711 44.16 3.26 -11.85
C GLY A 711 44.06 2.57 -10.48
N ARG A 712 42.98 2.76 -9.75
CA ARG A 712 42.75 2.17 -8.41
C ARG A 712 42.03 0.81 -8.55
N PHE A 713 42.73 -0.16 -9.15
CA PHE A 713 42.11 -1.42 -9.60
C PHE A 713 41.54 -2.27 -8.47
N ASP A 714 42.17 -2.33 -7.30
CA ASP A 714 41.69 -3.12 -6.15
C ASP A 714 40.35 -2.53 -5.60
N GLN A 715 40.25 -1.20 -5.52
CA GLN A 715 39.02 -0.53 -5.12
C GLN A 715 37.92 -0.72 -6.18
N ALA A 716 38.27 -0.68 -7.44
CA ALA A 716 37.36 -0.93 -8.54
C ALA A 716 36.76 -2.34 -8.48
N VAL A 717 37.63 -3.36 -8.25
CA VAL A 717 37.15 -4.76 -8.12
C VAL A 717 36.26 -4.92 -6.91
N ALA A 718 36.61 -4.33 -5.76
CA ALA A 718 35.78 -4.43 -4.55
C ALA A 718 34.37 -3.86 -4.74
N ASP A 719 34.25 -2.68 -5.40
CA ASP A 719 32.95 -2.09 -5.71
C ASP A 719 32.15 -2.91 -6.73
N LEU A 720 32.82 -3.45 -7.77
CA LEU A 720 32.18 -4.27 -8.79
C LEU A 720 31.79 -5.66 -8.27
N ASP A 721 32.54 -6.23 -7.32
CA ASP A 721 32.17 -7.45 -6.60
C ASP A 721 30.91 -7.23 -5.78
N ALA A 722 30.83 -6.10 -5.06
CA ALA A 722 29.65 -5.74 -4.29
C ALA A 722 28.43 -5.53 -5.21
N ALA A 723 28.60 -4.81 -6.32
CA ALA A 723 27.53 -4.63 -7.31
C ALA A 723 27.07 -5.97 -7.91
N HIS A 724 28.00 -6.86 -8.26
CA HIS A 724 27.68 -8.19 -8.81
C HIS A 724 27.01 -9.10 -7.77
N ALA A 725 27.36 -9.00 -6.50
CA ALA A 725 26.72 -9.78 -5.45
C ALA A 725 25.26 -9.38 -5.25
N LEU A 726 24.92 -8.10 -5.46
CA LEU A 726 23.57 -7.56 -5.39
C LEU A 726 22.77 -7.85 -6.66
N ASP A 727 23.40 -7.72 -7.83
CA ASP A 727 22.79 -8.07 -9.13
C ASP A 727 23.72 -9.00 -9.94
N PRO A 728 23.62 -10.32 -9.74
CA PRO A 728 24.39 -11.29 -10.49
C PRO A 728 24.04 -11.39 -11.98
N ALA A 729 22.90 -10.81 -12.40
CA ALA A 729 22.45 -10.87 -13.79
C ALA A 729 23.02 -9.76 -14.67
N ASP A 730 23.56 -8.70 -14.08
CA ASP A 730 24.06 -7.55 -14.82
C ASP A 730 25.36 -7.88 -15.58
N ALA A 731 25.23 -8.01 -16.90
CA ALA A 731 26.34 -8.27 -17.81
C ALA A 731 27.34 -7.09 -17.89
N TRP A 732 26.88 -5.87 -17.62
CA TRP A 732 27.73 -4.69 -17.66
C TRP A 732 28.71 -4.67 -16.48
N THR A 733 28.24 -4.96 -15.26
CA THR A 733 29.09 -5.08 -14.07
C THR A 733 30.16 -6.15 -14.27
N LEU A 734 29.81 -7.32 -14.84
CA LEU A 734 30.77 -8.36 -15.17
C LEU A 734 31.79 -7.90 -16.22
N CYS A 735 31.33 -7.21 -17.26
CA CYS A 735 32.24 -6.67 -18.28
C CYS A 735 33.22 -5.64 -17.69
N GLU A 736 32.72 -4.68 -16.89
CA GLU A 736 33.57 -3.67 -16.23
C GLU A 736 34.57 -4.32 -15.28
N ARG A 737 34.15 -5.39 -14.53
CA ARG A 737 35.04 -6.15 -13.66
C ARG A 737 36.09 -6.91 -14.46
N GLY A 738 35.71 -7.57 -15.54
CA GLY A 738 36.62 -8.25 -16.45
C GLY A 738 37.65 -7.29 -17.06
N ILE A 739 37.22 -6.12 -17.53
CA ILE A 739 38.14 -5.07 -18.04
C ILE A 739 39.08 -4.60 -16.91
N THR A 740 38.56 -4.47 -15.68
CA THR A 740 39.36 -4.07 -14.51
C THR A 740 40.41 -5.13 -14.20
N HIS A 741 40.03 -6.42 -14.19
CA HIS A 741 40.99 -7.54 -13.99
C HIS A 741 42.07 -7.58 -15.06
N ARG A 742 41.71 -7.38 -16.33
CA ARG A 742 42.66 -7.29 -17.43
C ARG A 742 43.68 -6.17 -17.22
N LEU A 743 43.21 -4.98 -16.85
CA LEU A 743 44.12 -3.82 -16.59
C LEU A 743 44.97 -4.01 -15.34
N ALA A 744 44.49 -4.77 -14.35
CA ALA A 744 45.21 -5.13 -13.13
C ALA A 744 46.18 -6.30 -13.34
N GLY A 745 46.35 -6.84 -14.57
CA GLY A 745 47.24 -7.96 -14.84
C GLY A 745 46.74 -9.32 -14.35
N ARG A 746 45.40 -9.52 -14.27
CA ARG A 746 44.70 -10.73 -13.83
C ARG A 746 43.91 -11.38 -14.97
N PRO A 747 44.59 -11.96 -16.00
CA PRO A 747 43.93 -12.35 -17.23
C PRO A 747 42.94 -13.51 -17.08
N GLU A 748 43.19 -14.45 -16.16
CA GLU A 748 42.28 -15.60 -15.95
C GLU A 748 40.93 -15.14 -15.38
N GLN A 749 40.95 -14.23 -14.40
CA GLN A 749 39.74 -13.63 -13.83
C GLN A 749 39.01 -12.75 -14.86
N ALA A 750 39.77 -12.01 -15.67
CA ALA A 750 39.21 -11.22 -16.75
C ALA A 750 38.43 -12.07 -17.76
N LEU A 751 39.01 -13.18 -18.21
CA LEU A 751 38.35 -14.11 -19.14
C LEU A 751 37.09 -14.72 -18.53
N ALA A 752 37.14 -15.15 -17.26
CA ALA A 752 36.00 -15.73 -16.60
C ALA A 752 34.81 -14.76 -16.52
N ASP A 753 35.06 -13.49 -16.19
CA ASP A 753 34.05 -12.45 -16.12
C ASP A 753 33.49 -12.06 -17.49
N LEU A 754 34.36 -11.94 -18.51
CA LEU A 754 33.94 -11.61 -19.86
C LEU A 754 33.14 -12.76 -20.52
N ASP A 755 33.55 -14.01 -20.29
CA ASP A 755 32.79 -15.19 -20.73
C ASP A 755 31.43 -15.26 -20.03
N ALA A 756 31.38 -14.95 -18.72
CA ALA A 756 30.14 -14.87 -17.97
C ALA A 756 29.23 -13.73 -18.49
N ALA A 757 29.79 -12.57 -18.83
CA ALA A 757 29.04 -11.47 -19.45
C ALA A 757 28.47 -11.88 -20.81
N LEU A 758 29.25 -12.55 -21.67
CA LEU A 758 28.82 -13.07 -22.96
C LEU A 758 27.78 -14.18 -22.84
N ALA A 759 27.88 -15.05 -21.84
CA ALA A 759 26.87 -16.07 -21.55
C ALA A 759 25.52 -15.47 -21.17
N ARG A 760 25.54 -14.33 -20.46
CA ARG A 760 24.32 -13.59 -20.08
C ARG A 760 23.77 -12.78 -21.23
N LYS A 761 24.65 -12.19 -22.05
CA LYS A 761 24.28 -11.37 -23.18
C LYS A 761 25.12 -11.76 -24.42
N PRO A 762 24.70 -12.77 -25.19
CA PRO A 762 25.35 -13.13 -26.45
C PRO A 762 25.37 -11.93 -27.41
N GLY A 763 26.55 -11.58 -27.93
CA GLY A 763 26.72 -10.40 -28.77
C GLY A 763 27.07 -9.12 -28.03
N TYR A 764 27.42 -9.20 -26.75
CA TYR A 764 27.92 -8.06 -25.98
C TYR A 764 29.34 -7.69 -26.45
N VAL A 765 29.42 -6.73 -27.34
CA VAL A 765 30.64 -6.37 -28.11
C VAL A 765 31.81 -5.95 -27.19
N TRP A 766 31.55 -5.51 -25.98
CA TRP A 766 32.60 -5.06 -25.04
C TRP A 766 33.23 -6.19 -24.23
N ALA A 767 32.57 -7.30 -24.10
CA ALA A 767 33.10 -8.51 -23.48
C ALA A 767 33.80 -9.39 -24.53
#